data_e218e206860a93fa2f81c0881826acdc
#
_entry.id   e218e206860a93fa2f81c0881826acdc
#
_cell.length_a   1.000
_cell.length_b   1.000
_cell.length_c   1.000
_cell.angle_alpha   90.00
_cell.angle_beta   90.00
_cell.angle_gamma   90.00
#
_symmetry.space_group_name_H-M   'P 1'
#
loop_
_entity.id
_entity.type
_entity.pdbx_description
1 polymer ?
#
loop_
_entity_poly.entity_id
_entity_poly.type
_entity_poly.pdbx_seq_one_letter_code
_entity_poly.pdbx_strand_id
1 'polypeptide(L)'
;MSEGPDEGKSKEPKQQPDAPKYTPSDMERYFNDPEFRRKHSKKNLWQRFSRKAKITAGAGLAVLILGIVYWNYLVSGLPSLERIENPKAELASKVFSADGEVLDQFYIKNRSHLGFADIPKTVVDALIATEDKDFYNHWGVDLVRLGKAIIKDIFALRLKEGASTITQQLARNLYLGHSDRNVFDGFTRKIREFLTSVQLEQTFTKDEILEFYLNVVYFGRGSYGIASASQAYFGKAPADLTLGEVATLIAVLKGPAYYDPTGKHPERALNRRNTVLSQMLKYRYITDQQAEQARAEVINIKPADEFTAAGIAPHFVESIRQQLMQKAEKYGFDIYRDGIQVFTTLDSRMQRHADRAVEEHLAIYQKEFDKEWDWTTSADVLGRVTDQAIKTSPQYRRATSAAGRDSVYTSLSANHAWVDSMKHTAQSIETGFVALDAKTGAILAMVGGANFKSFKYGLNHVTQIRRQVGSAFKPFVYTVAMDNGYAPSYELLNQPVTVMMANGKRWTPSNSDGQFGGKSTIREAIKHSINLVAVRAIMQIAPVNQVIEYAKRMGITSPLPPYESLALGAGEVSPLEMAGAFSVFANHGVYVAPYSITRIEDKDGNIIEESSPLRREVFSDQTAFIMTSMLEGVVNGGTGSHVRDFFQLPAAGKTGTTTEFADAWFVGYTPQIAASVWVGFDNKSVHFKTWDGQGGRAAAPIWGRFMKYVYDDPTIAMPLEYFEKPAKVYADTICMETKKLATPFCPDKMIEYFTDQTRPGNCEKHTTSKWREGEQGAGTISF
;
A
#
# COMPACT_ATOMS: atom_id res chain seq x y z
N MET A 1 -32.77 -87.29 -17.23
CA MET A 1 -33.27 -87.46 -15.88
C MET A 1 -33.87 -86.10 -15.53
N SER A 2 -35.12 -86.01 -15.70
CA SER A 2 -36.28 -86.15 -14.81
C SER A 2 -36.39 -84.87 -13.95
N GLU A 3 -37.33 -84.20 -13.86
CA GLU A 3 -38.80 -84.24 -13.98
C GLU A 3 -39.23 -82.75 -13.82
N GLY A 4 -40.07 -82.14 -14.49
CA GLY A 4 -41.45 -82.23 -14.70
C GLY A 4 -42.29 -81.66 -13.54
N PRO A 5 -43.45 -81.21 -13.82
CA PRO A 5 -43.91 -79.79 -13.86
C PRO A 5 -44.81 -79.50 -12.66
N ASP A 6 -45.13 -78.26 -12.39
CA ASP A 6 -46.34 -77.99 -11.63
C ASP A 6 -47.06 -76.72 -12.04
N GLU A 7 -48.25 -76.85 -11.95
CA GLU A 7 -49.47 -76.24 -12.44
C GLU A 7 -49.71 -74.78 -12.12
N GLY A 8 -50.48 -74.27 -13.03
CA GLY A 8 -51.11 -72.98 -13.10
C GLY A 8 -51.96 -72.55 -11.91
N LYS A 9 -51.91 -71.25 -11.70
CA LYS A 9 -52.99 -70.48 -11.05
C LYS A 9 -53.45 -69.36 -11.98
N SER A 10 -54.63 -69.54 -12.55
CA SER A 10 -55.43 -68.58 -13.23
C SER A 10 -55.65 -67.33 -12.41
N LYS A 11 -55.24 -66.19 -12.92
CA LYS A 11 -55.67 -64.89 -12.37
C LYS A 11 -57.03 -64.51 -12.97
N GLU A 12 -58.04 -64.45 -12.16
CA GLU A 12 -59.37 -63.86 -12.46
C GLU A 12 -59.19 -62.39 -12.93
N PRO A 13 -60.05 -61.89 -13.86
CA PRO A 13 -59.99 -60.49 -14.31
C PRO A 13 -60.62 -59.63 -13.23
N LYS A 14 -59.81 -58.59 -12.86
CA LYS A 14 -60.27 -57.51 -11.98
C LYS A 14 -61.47 -56.80 -12.59
N GLN A 15 -62.62 -56.89 -11.98
CA GLN A 15 -63.82 -56.11 -12.31
C GLN A 15 -63.50 -54.60 -12.25
N GLN A 16 -63.86 -53.90 -13.31
CA GLN A 16 -63.89 -52.43 -13.31
C GLN A 16 -64.96 -51.96 -12.28
N PRO A 17 -64.69 -50.94 -11.50
CA PRO A 17 -65.68 -50.39 -10.57
C PRO A 17 -66.78 -49.70 -11.39
N ASP A 18 -68.01 -50.10 -11.13
CA ASP A 18 -69.21 -49.55 -11.74
C ASP A 18 -69.33 -48.04 -11.56
N ALA A 19 -69.64 -47.34 -12.63
CA ALA A 19 -69.96 -45.93 -12.59
C ALA A 19 -71.21 -45.72 -11.76
N PRO A 20 -71.23 -44.77 -10.84
CA PRO A 20 -72.48 -44.55 -9.98
C PRO A 20 -73.60 -44.07 -10.87
N LYS A 21 -74.62 -44.86 -10.97
CA LYS A 21 -75.91 -44.52 -11.63
C LYS A 21 -76.63 -43.51 -10.76
N TYR A 22 -76.65 -42.25 -11.16
CA TYR A 22 -77.51 -41.23 -10.53
C TYR A 22 -78.93 -41.42 -11.00
N THR A 23 -79.87 -41.49 -10.07
CA THR A 23 -81.29 -41.52 -10.37
C THR A 23 -81.80 -40.10 -10.69
N PRO A 24 -82.92 -39.94 -11.42
CA PRO A 24 -83.51 -38.62 -11.69
C PRO A 24 -83.75 -37.77 -10.43
N SER A 25 -84.07 -38.40 -9.33
CA SER A 25 -84.18 -37.72 -8.03
C SER A 25 -82.88 -37.21 -7.43
N ASP A 26 -81.77 -37.86 -7.75
CA ASP A 26 -80.37 -37.40 -7.32
C ASP A 26 -79.93 -36.17 -8.09
N MET A 27 -80.32 -36.05 -9.35
CA MET A 27 -80.08 -34.88 -10.20
C MET A 27 -80.92 -33.69 -9.73
N GLU A 28 -82.17 -33.88 -9.36
CA GLU A 28 -83.01 -32.80 -8.83
C GLU A 28 -82.56 -32.33 -7.46
N ARG A 29 -82.06 -33.21 -6.59
CA ARG A 29 -81.35 -32.87 -5.34
C ARG A 29 -80.02 -32.12 -5.56
N TYR A 30 -79.31 -32.50 -6.55
CA TYR A 30 -77.99 -31.81 -6.91
C TYR A 30 -78.24 -30.36 -7.30
N PHE A 31 -79.35 -30.01 -7.96
CA PHE A 31 -79.71 -28.67 -8.35
C PHE A 31 -80.33 -27.83 -7.25
N ASN A 32 -81.10 -28.45 -6.34
CA ASN A 32 -81.91 -27.73 -5.36
C ASN A 32 -81.38 -27.76 -3.92
N ASP A 33 -80.41 -28.65 -3.59
CA ASP A 33 -79.82 -28.76 -2.26
C ASP A 33 -78.37 -28.39 -2.25
N PRO A 34 -77.94 -27.23 -1.66
CA PRO A 34 -76.56 -26.78 -1.57
C PRO A 34 -75.66 -27.74 -0.79
N GLU A 35 -76.17 -28.49 0.20
CA GLU A 35 -75.41 -29.47 0.98
C GLU A 35 -75.13 -30.75 0.15
N PHE A 36 -76.13 -31.24 -0.59
CA PHE A 36 -75.98 -32.37 -1.48
C PHE A 36 -75.04 -32.07 -2.63
N ARG A 37 -75.09 -30.85 -3.19
CA ARG A 37 -74.10 -30.32 -4.21
C ARG A 37 -72.69 -30.27 -3.67
N ARG A 38 -72.54 -29.83 -2.41
CA ARG A 38 -71.23 -29.74 -1.74
C ARG A 38 -70.61 -31.13 -1.47
N LYS A 39 -71.47 -32.14 -1.22
CA LYS A 39 -71.05 -33.51 -0.91
C LYS A 39 -70.68 -34.32 -2.18
N HIS A 40 -71.30 -33.99 -3.32
CA HIS A 40 -71.12 -34.69 -4.61
C HIS A 40 -70.43 -33.89 -5.68
N SER A 41 -69.99 -32.62 -5.43
CA SER A 41 -69.16 -31.91 -6.29
C SER A 41 -67.82 -32.71 -6.44
N LYS A 42 -67.36 -32.91 -7.69
CA LYS A 42 -66.04 -33.55 -7.96
C LYS A 42 -65.02 -32.81 -7.15
N LYS A 43 -64.54 -33.41 -6.06
CA LYS A 43 -63.36 -32.85 -5.33
C LYS A 43 -62.30 -32.62 -6.34
N ASN A 44 -61.78 -31.37 -6.47
CA ASN A 44 -60.67 -31.04 -7.32
C ASN A 44 -59.56 -32.08 -7.09
N LEU A 45 -58.89 -32.51 -8.16
CA LEU A 45 -57.81 -33.51 -8.12
C LEU A 45 -56.82 -33.23 -6.95
N TRP A 46 -56.61 -31.97 -6.64
CA TRP A 46 -55.76 -31.49 -5.53
C TRP A 46 -56.30 -31.90 -4.12
N GLN A 47 -57.60 -32.10 -3.93
CA GLN A 47 -58.17 -32.52 -2.65
C GLN A 47 -58.02 -34.02 -2.36
N ARG A 48 -57.67 -34.81 -3.37
CA ARG A 48 -57.44 -36.28 -3.27
C ARG A 48 -56.06 -36.63 -2.75
N PHE A 49 -55.07 -35.71 -2.85
CA PHE A 49 -53.72 -35.96 -2.35
C PHE A 49 -53.61 -35.82 -0.85
N SER A 50 -52.86 -36.71 -0.20
CA SER A 50 -52.56 -36.64 1.21
C SER A 50 -51.77 -35.34 1.54
N ARG A 51 -51.86 -34.89 2.79
CA ARG A 51 -51.15 -33.68 3.23
C ARG A 51 -49.62 -33.73 2.95
N LYS A 52 -49.05 -34.92 3.07
CA LYS A 52 -47.62 -35.17 2.69
C LYS A 52 -47.39 -34.98 1.19
N ALA A 53 -48.25 -35.52 0.32
CA ALA A 53 -48.11 -35.37 -1.12
C ALA A 53 -48.30 -33.92 -1.60
N LYS A 54 -49.10 -33.11 -0.94
CA LYS A 54 -49.23 -31.67 -1.24
C LYS A 54 -48.01 -30.89 -0.84
N ILE A 55 -47.39 -31.22 0.32
CA ILE A 55 -46.13 -30.60 0.78
C ILE A 55 -44.99 -30.97 -0.15
N THR A 56 -44.88 -32.24 -0.56
CA THR A 56 -43.83 -32.67 -1.51
C THR A 56 -43.99 -32.04 -2.89
N ALA A 57 -45.25 -31.93 -3.40
CA ALA A 57 -45.49 -31.25 -4.67
C ALA A 57 -45.20 -29.73 -4.59
N GLY A 58 -45.57 -29.08 -3.49
CA GLY A 58 -45.26 -27.67 -3.23
C GLY A 58 -43.75 -27.43 -3.10
N ALA A 59 -43.03 -28.30 -2.38
CA ALA A 59 -41.56 -28.25 -2.29
C ALA A 59 -40.90 -28.47 -3.63
N GLY A 60 -41.38 -29.42 -4.43
CA GLY A 60 -40.91 -29.66 -5.78
C GLY A 60 -41.08 -28.47 -6.73
N LEU A 61 -42.26 -27.81 -6.65
CA LEU A 61 -42.53 -26.58 -7.41
C LEU A 61 -41.64 -25.41 -6.97
N ALA A 62 -41.45 -25.26 -5.66
CA ALA A 62 -40.53 -24.22 -5.14
C ALA A 62 -39.08 -24.44 -5.61
N VAL A 63 -38.58 -25.68 -5.57
CA VAL A 63 -37.27 -26.03 -6.09
C VAL A 63 -37.17 -25.74 -7.60
N LEU A 64 -38.23 -26.03 -8.36
CA LEU A 64 -38.28 -25.76 -9.80
C LEU A 64 -38.22 -24.24 -10.08
N ILE A 65 -38.99 -23.44 -9.34
CA ILE A 65 -39.02 -21.99 -9.47
C ILE A 65 -37.63 -21.42 -9.11
N LEU A 66 -37.06 -21.85 -7.97
CA LEU A 66 -35.72 -21.45 -7.57
C LEU A 66 -34.64 -21.84 -8.61
N GLY A 67 -34.80 -23.03 -9.22
CA GLY A 67 -33.94 -23.48 -10.31
C GLY A 67 -34.06 -22.59 -11.56
N ILE A 68 -35.26 -22.17 -11.93
CA ILE A 68 -35.48 -21.25 -13.06
C ILE A 68 -34.93 -19.87 -12.77
N VAL A 69 -35.12 -19.34 -11.57
CA VAL A 69 -34.54 -18.03 -11.15
C VAL A 69 -33.03 -18.10 -11.17
N TYR A 70 -32.45 -19.16 -10.62
CA TYR A 70 -30.99 -19.35 -10.63
C TYR A 70 -30.44 -19.53 -12.04
N TRP A 71 -31.15 -20.26 -12.92
CA TRP A 71 -30.75 -20.40 -14.34
C TRP A 71 -30.77 -19.05 -15.06
N ASN A 72 -31.81 -18.23 -14.88
CA ASN A 72 -31.82 -16.87 -15.45
C ASN A 72 -30.69 -16.01 -14.92
N TYR A 73 -30.38 -16.11 -13.64
CA TYR A 73 -29.22 -15.43 -13.04
C TYR A 73 -27.89 -15.93 -13.61
N LEU A 74 -27.74 -17.21 -13.87
CA LEU A 74 -26.55 -17.76 -14.54
C LEU A 74 -26.39 -17.22 -15.96
N VAL A 75 -27.45 -17.28 -16.76
CA VAL A 75 -27.45 -16.88 -18.17
C VAL A 75 -27.25 -15.36 -18.33
N SER A 76 -27.84 -14.55 -17.45
CA SER A 76 -27.68 -13.09 -17.50
C SER A 76 -26.21 -12.62 -17.28
N GLY A 77 -25.37 -13.45 -16.69
CA GLY A 77 -23.95 -13.17 -16.50
C GLY A 77 -23.01 -13.83 -17.51
N LEU A 78 -23.55 -14.44 -18.58
CA LEU A 78 -22.73 -14.96 -19.67
C LEU A 78 -22.37 -13.82 -20.65
N PRO A 79 -21.18 -13.88 -21.30
CA PRO A 79 -20.84 -12.93 -22.35
C PRO A 79 -21.81 -13.09 -23.53
N SER A 80 -22.17 -11.97 -24.18
CA SER A 80 -22.95 -12.02 -25.42
C SER A 80 -22.14 -12.64 -26.56
N LEU A 81 -22.85 -13.21 -27.56
CA LEU A 81 -22.18 -13.81 -28.75
C LEU A 81 -21.30 -12.77 -29.44
N GLU A 82 -21.78 -11.54 -29.60
CA GLU A 82 -21.01 -10.42 -30.17
C GLU A 82 -19.72 -10.12 -29.39
N ARG A 83 -19.76 -10.27 -28.07
CA ARG A 83 -18.58 -10.07 -27.19
C ARG A 83 -17.60 -11.24 -27.29
N ILE A 84 -18.10 -12.44 -27.63
CA ILE A 84 -17.26 -13.61 -27.87
C ILE A 84 -16.59 -13.51 -29.24
N GLU A 85 -17.36 -13.17 -30.29
CA GLU A 85 -16.86 -13.03 -31.66
C GLU A 85 -15.88 -11.85 -31.83
N ASN A 86 -16.09 -10.79 -31.09
CA ASN A 86 -15.24 -9.58 -31.08
C ASN A 86 -14.73 -9.32 -29.64
N PRO A 87 -13.69 -10.00 -29.17
CA PRO A 87 -13.06 -9.70 -27.91
C PRO A 87 -12.53 -8.25 -27.98
N LYS A 88 -13.22 -7.32 -27.25
CA LYS A 88 -12.88 -5.89 -27.25
C LYS A 88 -11.41 -5.72 -26.94
N ALA A 89 -10.75 -4.87 -27.70
CA ALA A 89 -9.39 -4.44 -27.39
C ALA A 89 -9.33 -3.95 -25.94
N GLU A 90 -8.49 -4.59 -25.14
CA GLU A 90 -8.27 -4.16 -23.76
C GLU A 90 -7.71 -2.75 -23.79
N LEU A 91 -8.34 -1.86 -23.06
CA LEU A 91 -7.95 -0.47 -22.97
C LEU A 91 -6.96 -0.29 -21.83
N ALA A 92 -5.86 0.41 -22.10
CA ALA A 92 -4.93 0.80 -21.06
C ALA A 92 -5.62 1.70 -20.03
N SER A 93 -5.49 1.37 -18.75
CA SER A 93 -5.89 2.29 -17.69
C SER A 93 -4.85 3.40 -17.55
N LYS A 94 -5.31 4.63 -17.37
CA LYS A 94 -4.45 5.81 -17.28
C LYS A 94 -4.50 6.43 -15.90
N VAL A 95 -3.35 6.85 -15.42
CA VAL A 95 -3.21 7.59 -14.16
C VAL A 95 -2.88 9.03 -14.51
N PHE A 96 -3.74 9.95 -14.10
CA PHE A 96 -3.61 11.38 -14.38
C PHE A 96 -3.17 12.11 -13.11
N SER A 97 -2.30 13.11 -13.30
CA SER A 97 -1.99 14.11 -12.30
C SER A 97 -3.16 15.08 -12.11
N ALA A 98 -3.11 15.90 -11.06
CA ALA A 98 -4.10 16.95 -10.81
C ALA A 98 -4.12 18.02 -11.91
N ASP A 99 -2.96 18.29 -12.53
CA ASP A 99 -2.79 19.22 -13.65
C ASP A 99 -3.06 18.57 -15.03
N GLY A 100 -3.54 17.30 -15.06
CA GLY A 100 -4.00 16.59 -16.25
C GLY A 100 -2.94 15.87 -17.06
N GLU A 101 -1.69 15.80 -16.60
CA GLU A 101 -0.63 15.05 -17.26
C GLU A 101 -0.78 13.54 -16.97
N VAL A 102 -0.45 12.69 -17.94
CA VAL A 102 -0.45 11.24 -17.75
C VAL A 102 0.82 10.84 -16.99
N LEU A 103 0.65 10.45 -15.73
CA LEU A 103 1.76 9.98 -14.89
C LEU A 103 2.28 8.62 -15.30
N ASP A 104 1.36 7.69 -15.62
CA ASP A 104 1.66 6.34 -16.08
C ASP A 104 0.42 5.71 -16.72
N GLN A 105 0.64 4.57 -17.37
CA GLN A 105 -0.43 3.76 -17.95
C GLN A 105 -0.28 2.31 -17.49
N PHE A 106 -1.36 1.75 -16.98
CA PHE A 106 -1.45 0.33 -16.69
C PHE A 106 -2.03 -0.36 -17.89
N TYR A 107 -1.20 -1.00 -18.66
CA TYR A 107 -1.57 -1.76 -19.83
C TYR A 107 -0.79 -3.07 -19.84
N ILE A 108 -1.34 -4.00 -20.55
CA ILE A 108 -0.62 -5.23 -20.86
C ILE A 108 0.45 -4.85 -21.87
N LYS A 109 1.69 -4.69 -21.39
CA LYS A 109 2.82 -4.35 -22.24
C LYS A 109 3.03 -5.38 -23.33
N ASN A 110 3.21 -4.89 -24.56
CA ASN A 110 3.52 -5.66 -25.76
C ASN A 110 2.51 -6.77 -26.08
N ARG A 111 1.39 -6.40 -26.69
CA ARG A 111 0.72 -7.27 -27.63
C ARG A 111 1.45 -7.21 -28.97
N SER A 112 2.55 -7.92 -29.13
CA SER A 112 2.79 -8.58 -30.39
C SER A 112 1.82 -9.77 -30.40
N HIS A 113 0.61 -9.59 -30.95
CA HIS A 113 -0.31 -10.67 -31.22
C HIS A 113 0.42 -11.62 -32.16
N LEU A 114 0.71 -12.81 -31.68
CA LEU A 114 1.30 -13.87 -32.51
C LEU A 114 0.15 -14.66 -33.12
N GLY A 115 0.12 -14.74 -34.43
CA GLY A 115 -0.74 -15.72 -35.09
C GLY A 115 -0.34 -17.14 -34.67
N PHE A 116 -1.26 -18.08 -34.71
CA PHE A 116 -0.97 -19.47 -34.30
C PHE A 116 0.25 -20.07 -35.03
N ALA A 117 0.44 -19.74 -36.28
CA ALA A 117 1.59 -20.17 -37.08
C ALA A 117 2.94 -19.67 -36.59
N ASP A 118 2.96 -18.53 -35.88
CA ASP A 118 4.17 -17.90 -35.33
C ASP A 118 4.48 -18.39 -33.91
N ILE A 119 3.55 -19.12 -33.27
CA ILE A 119 3.75 -19.70 -31.95
C ILE A 119 4.57 -20.98 -32.06
N PRO A 120 5.74 -21.10 -31.40
CA PRO A 120 6.55 -22.31 -31.47
C PRO A 120 5.75 -23.55 -31.05
N LYS A 121 5.86 -24.62 -31.84
CA LYS A 121 5.19 -25.90 -31.52
C LYS A 121 5.57 -26.42 -30.12
N THR A 122 6.80 -26.18 -29.68
CA THR A 122 7.28 -26.58 -28.33
C THR A 122 6.49 -25.90 -27.20
N VAL A 123 6.04 -24.66 -27.41
CA VAL A 123 5.20 -23.93 -26.44
C VAL A 123 3.81 -24.56 -26.37
N VAL A 124 3.20 -24.85 -27.53
CA VAL A 124 1.90 -25.49 -27.63
C VAL A 124 1.95 -26.88 -26.98
N ASP A 125 2.95 -27.68 -27.32
CA ASP A 125 3.13 -29.04 -26.82
C ASP A 125 3.33 -29.03 -25.28
N ALA A 126 4.11 -28.10 -24.76
CA ALA A 126 4.33 -27.94 -23.31
C ALA A 126 3.05 -27.55 -22.58
N LEU A 127 2.27 -26.63 -23.14
CA LEU A 127 1.00 -26.18 -22.59
C LEU A 127 0.00 -27.35 -22.52
N ILE A 128 -0.22 -28.03 -23.66
CA ILE A 128 -1.17 -29.15 -23.77
C ILE A 128 -0.76 -30.30 -22.84
N ALA A 129 0.52 -30.68 -22.86
CA ALA A 129 1.02 -31.76 -21.97
C ALA A 129 0.80 -31.48 -20.49
N THR A 130 0.83 -30.21 -20.09
CA THR A 130 0.80 -29.81 -18.68
C THR A 130 -0.60 -29.45 -18.19
N GLU A 131 -1.34 -28.66 -18.96
CA GLU A 131 -2.63 -28.10 -18.54
C GLU A 131 -3.80 -28.95 -19.01
N ASP A 132 -3.76 -29.47 -20.27
CA ASP A 132 -4.91 -30.09 -20.86
C ASP A 132 -4.54 -31.15 -21.96
N LYS A 133 -4.07 -32.31 -21.51
CA LYS A 133 -3.56 -33.37 -22.40
C LYS A 133 -4.54 -33.88 -23.43
N ASP A 134 -5.83 -33.78 -23.19
CA ASP A 134 -6.92 -34.24 -24.05
C ASP A 134 -7.59 -33.06 -24.80
N PHE A 135 -6.92 -31.90 -24.89
CA PHE A 135 -7.45 -30.65 -25.45
C PHE A 135 -8.13 -30.80 -26.80
N TYR A 136 -7.55 -31.54 -27.73
CA TYR A 136 -8.11 -31.78 -29.07
C TYR A 136 -9.30 -32.76 -29.08
N ASN A 137 -9.56 -33.48 -27.96
CA ASN A 137 -10.54 -34.56 -27.91
C ASN A 137 -11.85 -34.18 -27.20
N HIS A 138 -11.94 -33.00 -26.60
CA HIS A 138 -13.14 -32.55 -25.91
C HIS A 138 -13.66 -31.22 -26.50
N TRP A 139 -14.90 -30.88 -26.18
CA TRP A 139 -15.64 -29.72 -26.66
C TRP A 139 -15.73 -28.59 -25.60
N GLY A 140 -14.59 -28.22 -25.02
CA GLY A 140 -14.46 -27.18 -24.01
C GLY A 140 -14.44 -27.71 -22.57
N VAL A 141 -14.96 -28.90 -22.35
CA VAL A 141 -15.02 -29.55 -21.03
C VAL A 141 -14.66 -31.03 -21.15
N ASP A 142 -13.72 -31.49 -20.36
CA ASP A 142 -13.39 -32.90 -20.19
C ASP A 142 -14.25 -33.51 -19.09
N LEU A 143 -15.39 -34.11 -19.53
CA LEU A 143 -16.37 -34.74 -18.58
C LEU A 143 -15.77 -35.95 -17.87
N VAL A 144 -14.85 -36.67 -18.49
CA VAL A 144 -14.20 -37.87 -17.91
C VAL A 144 -13.24 -37.45 -16.80
N ARG A 145 -12.45 -36.40 -17.06
CA ARG A 145 -11.55 -35.82 -16.09
C ARG A 145 -12.33 -35.18 -14.93
N LEU A 146 -13.40 -34.47 -15.22
CA LEU A 146 -14.29 -33.86 -14.22
C LEU A 146 -14.91 -34.92 -13.33
N GLY A 147 -15.46 -36.01 -13.90
CA GLY A 147 -16.03 -37.10 -13.12
C GLY A 147 -15.01 -37.79 -12.21
N LYS A 148 -13.79 -38.06 -12.72
CA LYS A 148 -12.70 -38.61 -11.91
C LYS A 148 -12.25 -37.68 -10.79
N ALA A 149 -12.19 -36.37 -11.02
CA ALA A 149 -11.82 -35.37 -10.01
C ALA A 149 -12.88 -35.30 -8.91
N ILE A 150 -14.18 -35.25 -9.25
CA ILE A 150 -15.29 -35.24 -8.28
C ILE A 150 -15.26 -36.52 -7.41
N ILE A 151 -15.06 -37.69 -7.98
CA ILE A 151 -14.98 -38.95 -7.24
C ILE A 151 -13.79 -38.92 -6.27
N LYS A 152 -12.62 -38.47 -6.75
CA LYS A 152 -11.39 -38.41 -5.95
C LYS A 152 -11.47 -37.38 -4.83
N ASP A 153 -12.08 -36.22 -5.06
CA ASP A 153 -12.27 -35.17 -4.08
C ASP A 153 -13.29 -35.57 -2.98
N ILE A 154 -14.34 -36.31 -3.34
CA ILE A 154 -15.30 -36.89 -2.39
C ILE A 154 -14.59 -37.90 -1.46
N PHE A 155 -13.72 -38.77 -2.01
CA PHE A 155 -12.96 -39.72 -1.20
C PHE A 155 -11.83 -39.09 -0.39
N ALA A 156 -11.27 -37.96 -0.84
CA ALA A 156 -10.14 -37.29 -0.18
C ALA A 156 -10.54 -36.22 0.84
N LEU A 157 -11.85 -35.84 0.94
CA LEU A 157 -12.36 -34.73 1.76
C LEU A 157 -11.59 -33.41 1.55
N ARG A 158 -10.98 -33.20 0.38
CA ARG A 158 -10.21 -32.00 0.01
C ARG A 158 -10.36 -31.73 -1.49
N LEU A 159 -10.76 -30.53 -1.83
CA LEU A 159 -10.73 -29.99 -3.20
C LEU A 159 -9.27 -29.76 -3.62
N LYS A 160 -8.63 -30.73 -4.25
CA LYS A 160 -7.18 -30.70 -4.48
C LYS A 160 -6.72 -30.77 -5.93
N GLU A 161 -7.56 -31.18 -6.90
CA GLU A 161 -7.14 -31.30 -8.31
C GLU A 161 -7.84 -30.29 -9.23
N GLY A 162 -7.03 -29.50 -9.95
CA GLY A 162 -7.51 -28.62 -11.01
C GLY A 162 -7.95 -29.44 -12.23
N ALA A 163 -9.25 -29.58 -12.44
CA ALA A 163 -9.84 -30.27 -13.60
C ALA A 163 -10.25 -29.30 -14.71
N SER A 164 -9.79 -28.04 -14.68
CA SER A 164 -10.15 -27.03 -15.69
C SER A 164 -9.38 -27.25 -16.97
N THR A 165 -10.07 -27.13 -18.11
CA THR A 165 -9.50 -27.19 -19.47
C THR A 165 -8.87 -25.84 -19.84
N ILE A 166 -8.04 -25.80 -20.90
CA ILE A 166 -7.48 -24.56 -21.48
C ILE A 166 -8.63 -23.62 -21.86
N THR A 167 -9.70 -24.14 -22.50
CA THR A 167 -10.86 -23.33 -22.90
C THR A 167 -11.60 -22.73 -21.71
N GLN A 168 -11.72 -23.46 -20.59
CA GLN A 168 -12.30 -22.92 -19.35
C GLN A 168 -11.42 -21.83 -18.71
N GLN A 169 -10.10 -22.00 -18.77
CA GLN A 169 -9.16 -20.97 -18.33
C GLN A 169 -9.24 -19.73 -19.22
N LEU A 170 -9.36 -19.89 -20.53
CA LEU A 170 -9.57 -18.80 -21.49
C LEU A 170 -10.88 -18.05 -21.20
N ALA A 171 -11.99 -18.78 -21.02
CA ALA A 171 -13.29 -18.20 -20.68
C ALA A 171 -13.23 -17.36 -19.40
N ARG A 172 -12.55 -17.85 -18.37
CA ARG A 172 -12.31 -17.11 -17.13
C ARG A 172 -11.48 -15.86 -17.37
N ASN A 173 -10.36 -15.99 -18.10
CA ASN A 173 -9.42 -14.90 -18.31
C ASN A 173 -10.01 -13.77 -19.16
N LEU A 174 -10.85 -14.08 -20.16
CA LEU A 174 -11.43 -13.08 -21.05
C LEU A 174 -12.72 -12.44 -20.55
N TYR A 175 -13.58 -13.20 -19.83
CA TYR A 175 -14.96 -12.77 -19.63
C TYR A 175 -15.46 -12.77 -18.18
N LEU A 176 -14.91 -13.62 -17.29
CA LEU A 176 -15.51 -13.91 -15.98
C LEU A 176 -14.73 -13.38 -14.77
N GLY A 177 -13.46 -12.96 -14.96
CA GLY A 177 -12.62 -12.45 -13.88
C GLY A 177 -12.22 -13.50 -12.83
N HIS A 178 -11.57 -13.05 -11.74
CA HIS A 178 -10.93 -13.93 -10.74
C HIS A 178 -11.45 -13.73 -9.31
N SER A 179 -12.37 -12.78 -9.05
CA SER A 179 -12.82 -12.47 -7.69
C SER A 179 -14.05 -13.25 -7.26
N ASP A 180 -13.89 -14.16 -6.29
CA ASP A 180 -14.98 -14.84 -5.62
C ASP A 180 -15.15 -14.25 -4.21
N ARG A 181 -16.29 -13.63 -3.93
CA ARG A 181 -16.60 -13.06 -2.62
C ARG A 181 -16.96 -14.13 -1.58
N ASN A 182 -17.49 -15.26 -2.05
CA ASN A 182 -17.90 -16.38 -1.21
C ASN A 182 -17.93 -17.69 -2.03
N VAL A 183 -18.19 -18.82 -1.37
CA VAL A 183 -18.25 -20.15 -1.99
C VAL A 183 -19.32 -20.25 -3.07
N PHE A 184 -20.44 -19.52 -2.91
CA PHE A 184 -21.53 -19.52 -3.88
C PHE A 184 -21.14 -18.80 -5.18
N ASP A 185 -20.42 -17.68 -5.08
CA ASP A 185 -19.88 -16.96 -6.26
C ASP A 185 -18.88 -17.84 -7.03
N GLY A 186 -18.00 -18.54 -6.32
CA GLY A 186 -17.05 -19.47 -6.92
C GLY A 186 -17.75 -20.61 -7.67
N PHE A 187 -18.81 -21.17 -7.11
CA PHE A 187 -19.62 -22.20 -7.77
C PHE A 187 -20.35 -21.65 -9.01
N THR A 188 -20.98 -20.49 -8.88
CA THR A 188 -21.67 -19.78 -9.96
C THR A 188 -20.72 -19.46 -11.12
N ARG A 189 -19.53 -18.91 -10.79
CA ARG A 189 -18.48 -18.65 -11.79
C ARG A 189 -18.04 -19.93 -12.48
N LYS A 190 -17.90 -21.03 -11.76
CA LYS A 190 -17.47 -22.32 -12.35
C LYS A 190 -18.49 -22.86 -13.35
N ILE A 191 -19.79 -22.69 -13.09
CA ILE A 191 -20.83 -23.04 -14.07
C ILE A 191 -20.78 -22.12 -15.29
N ARG A 192 -20.57 -20.80 -15.08
CA ARG A 192 -20.40 -19.86 -16.19
C ARG A 192 -19.16 -20.16 -17.03
N GLU A 193 -18.00 -20.50 -16.40
CA GLU A 193 -16.82 -20.99 -17.12
C GLU A 193 -17.14 -22.18 -18.02
N PHE A 194 -17.91 -23.14 -17.49
CA PHE A 194 -18.36 -24.29 -18.26
C PHE A 194 -19.20 -23.88 -19.47
N LEU A 195 -20.25 -23.08 -19.29
CA LEU A 195 -21.14 -22.66 -20.38
C LEU A 195 -20.40 -21.82 -21.42
N THR A 196 -19.58 -20.87 -21.00
CA THR A 196 -18.78 -20.02 -21.89
C THR A 196 -17.72 -20.81 -22.65
N SER A 197 -17.10 -21.85 -22.05
CA SER A 197 -16.13 -22.69 -22.75
C SER A 197 -16.78 -23.50 -23.88
N VAL A 198 -18.03 -23.94 -23.71
CA VAL A 198 -18.79 -24.58 -24.77
C VAL A 198 -19.11 -23.62 -25.90
N GLN A 199 -19.50 -22.39 -25.58
CA GLN A 199 -19.74 -21.35 -26.60
C GLN A 199 -18.47 -21.02 -27.38
N LEU A 200 -17.30 -20.89 -26.71
CA LEU A 200 -16.01 -20.65 -27.35
C LEU A 200 -15.67 -21.78 -28.36
N GLU A 201 -15.84 -23.04 -28.00
CA GLU A 201 -15.56 -24.17 -28.86
C GLU A 201 -16.55 -24.33 -30.04
N GLN A 202 -17.72 -23.72 -29.89
CA GLN A 202 -18.69 -23.64 -31.02
C GLN A 202 -18.35 -22.52 -32.01
N THR A 203 -17.64 -21.49 -31.54
CA THR A 203 -17.32 -20.28 -32.32
C THR A 203 -15.94 -20.34 -32.96
N PHE A 204 -14.94 -20.91 -32.25
CA PHE A 204 -13.53 -20.90 -32.64
C PHE A 204 -12.98 -22.33 -32.81
N THR A 205 -12.00 -22.46 -33.67
CA THR A 205 -11.21 -23.69 -33.84
C THR A 205 -10.27 -23.89 -32.65
N LYS A 206 -9.77 -25.09 -32.47
CA LYS A 206 -8.79 -25.42 -31.43
C LYS A 206 -7.54 -24.56 -31.50
N ASP A 207 -7.05 -24.29 -32.69
CA ASP A 207 -5.85 -23.50 -32.93
C ASP A 207 -6.08 -22.02 -32.58
N GLU A 208 -7.25 -21.47 -32.94
CA GLU A 208 -7.64 -20.12 -32.53
C GLU A 208 -7.79 -20.00 -30.99
N ILE A 209 -8.33 -21.01 -30.31
CA ILE A 209 -8.43 -21.04 -28.86
C ILE A 209 -7.05 -21.04 -28.21
N LEU A 210 -6.07 -21.80 -28.75
CA LEU A 210 -4.68 -21.80 -28.29
C LEU A 210 -3.99 -20.46 -28.54
N GLU A 211 -4.22 -19.88 -29.74
CA GLU A 211 -3.75 -18.56 -30.10
C GLU A 211 -4.24 -17.51 -29.10
N PHE A 212 -5.55 -17.44 -28.88
CA PHE A 212 -6.12 -16.51 -27.86
C PHE A 212 -5.56 -16.76 -26.49
N TYR A 213 -5.49 -18.00 -26.02
CA TYR A 213 -4.98 -18.33 -24.70
C TYR A 213 -3.54 -17.86 -24.52
N LEU A 214 -2.65 -18.20 -25.44
CA LEU A 214 -1.23 -17.87 -25.37
C LEU A 214 -0.94 -16.37 -25.57
N ASN A 215 -1.88 -15.61 -26.16
CA ASN A 215 -1.78 -14.16 -26.28
C ASN A 215 -2.35 -13.40 -25.09
N VAL A 216 -3.21 -14.02 -24.22
CA VAL A 216 -3.88 -13.28 -23.13
C VAL A 216 -3.52 -13.76 -21.73
N VAL A 217 -2.98 -14.97 -21.57
CA VAL A 217 -2.69 -15.52 -20.24
C VAL A 217 -1.58 -14.74 -19.54
N TYR A 218 -1.74 -14.58 -18.23
CA TYR A 218 -0.77 -13.85 -17.39
C TYR A 218 0.38 -14.75 -16.96
N PHE A 219 1.61 -14.37 -17.31
CA PHE A 219 2.85 -15.06 -16.98
C PHE A 219 3.61 -14.46 -15.78
N GLY A 220 3.07 -13.45 -15.10
CA GLY A 220 3.80 -12.73 -14.06
C GLY A 220 4.58 -11.54 -14.60
N ARG A 221 5.19 -10.75 -13.69
CA ARG A 221 6.01 -9.58 -14.02
C ARG A 221 5.33 -8.56 -14.94
N GLY A 222 4.00 -8.43 -14.86
CA GLY A 222 3.22 -7.56 -15.75
C GLY A 222 3.14 -8.07 -17.20
N SER A 223 3.56 -9.32 -17.48
CA SER A 223 3.61 -9.88 -18.83
C SER A 223 2.37 -10.73 -19.12
N TYR A 224 1.62 -10.34 -20.12
CA TYR A 224 0.49 -11.09 -20.65
C TYR A 224 0.82 -11.55 -22.07
N GLY A 225 0.55 -12.81 -22.34
CA GLY A 225 0.90 -13.48 -23.58
C GLY A 225 2.36 -13.93 -23.63
N ILE A 226 2.58 -14.98 -24.46
CA ILE A 226 3.87 -15.68 -24.59
C ILE A 226 4.98 -14.78 -25.15
N ALA A 227 4.66 -13.87 -26.06
CA ALA A 227 5.64 -12.95 -26.64
C ALA A 227 6.17 -11.95 -25.61
N SER A 228 5.27 -11.35 -24.83
CA SER A 228 5.63 -10.44 -23.74
C SER A 228 6.41 -11.17 -22.64
N ALA A 229 5.99 -12.38 -22.28
CA ALA A 229 6.69 -13.18 -21.28
C ALA A 229 8.09 -13.60 -21.73
N SER A 230 8.25 -14.05 -22.98
CA SER A 230 9.55 -14.40 -23.57
C SER A 230 10.52 -13.23 -23.48
N GLN A 231 10.07 -12.05 -23.87
CA GLN A 231 10.86 -10.82 -23.79
C GLN A 231 11.18 -10.42 -22.34
N ALA A 232 10.20 -10.52 -21.43
CA ALA A 232 10.36 -10.11 -20.03
C ALA A 232 11.27 -11.03 -19.22
N TYR A 233 11.21 -12.34 -19.47
CA TYR A 233 11.99 -13.31 -18.72
C TYR A 233 13.38 -13.56 -19.32
N PHE A 234 13.50 -13.54 -20.67
CA PHE A 234 14.71 -13.98 -21.37
C PHE A 234 15.26 -12.96 -22.36
N GLY A 235 14.51 -11.91 -22.72
CA GLY A 235 14.90 -10.94 -23.75
C GLY A 235 14.95 -11.52 -25.15
N LYS A 236 14.18 -12.57 -25.43
CA LYS A 236 14.16 -13.33 -26.69
C LYS A 236 12.77 -13.29 -27.33
N ALA A 237 12.72 -13.49 -28.64
CA ALA A 237 11.46 -13.82 -29.30
C ALA A 237 11.03 -15.24 -28.91
N PRO A 238 9.72 -15.59 -28.93
CA PRO A 238 9.26 -16.93 -28.59
C PRO A 238 9.89 -18.05 -29.46
N ALA A 239 10.23 -17.75 -30.70
CA ALA A 239 10.88 -18.70 -31.62
C ALA A 239 12.31 -19.09 -31.17
N ASP A 240 12.98 -18.22 -30.39
CA ASP A 240 14.36 -18.40 -29.94
C ASP A 240 14.45 -19.04 -28.56
N LEU A 241 13.32 -19.40 -27.95
CA LEU A 241 13.30 -20.03 -26.62
C LEU A 241 13.83 -21.46 -26.68
N THR A 242 14.69 -21.79 -25.73
CA THR A 242 15.09 -23.19 -25.47
C THR A 242 13.95 -23.99 -24.84
N LEU A 243 14.06 -25.31 -24.86
CA LEU A 243 13.06 -26.17 -24.25
C LEU A 243 12.95 -25.95 -22.73
N GLY A 244 14.08 -25.66 -22.06
CA GLY A 244 14.10 -25.34 -20.63
C GLY A 244 13.44 -23.99 -20.32
N GLU A 245 13.62 -23.00 -21.18
CA GLU A 245 12.96 -21.69 -21.07
C GLU A 245 11.46 -21.78 -21.30
N VAL A 246 11.02 -22.51 -22.35
CA VAL A 246 9.60 -22.80 -22.59
C VAL A 246 8.97 -23.49 -21.39
N ALA A 247 9.60 -24.56 -20.88
CA ALA A 247 9.09 -25.27 -19.72
C ALA A 247 9.01 -24.38 -18.47
N THR A 248 9.90 -23.39 -18.35
CA THR A 248 9.89 -22.40 -17.25
C THR A 248 8.68 -21.46 -17.38
N LEU A 249 8.40 -20.92 -18.57
CA LEU A 249 7.21 -20.07 -18.80
C LEU A 249 5.91 -20.83 -18.53
N ILE A 250 5.78 -22.04 -19.02
CA ILE A 250 4.58 -22.86 -18.78
C ILE A 250 4.46 -23.24 -17.30
N ALA A 251 5.57 -23.42 -16.59
CA ALA A 251 5.55 -23.66 -15.15
C ALA A 251 4.97 -22.49 -14.35
N VAL A 252 5.24 -21.26 -14.78
CA VAL A 252 4.78 -20.02 -14.12
C VAL A 252 3.26 -19.85 -14.21
N LEU A 253 2.60 -20.35 -15.27
CA LEU A 253 1.15 -20.20 -15.47
C LEU A 253 0.31 -20.71 -14.30
N LYS A 254 0.76 -21.75 -13.59
CA LYS A 254 0.02 -22.33 -12.47
C LYS A 254 -0.16 -21.36 -11.29
N GLY A 255 0.72 -20.36 -11.19
CA GLY A 255 0.69 -19.35 -10.14
C GLY A 255 1.87 -18.39 -10.29
N PRO A 256 1.72 -17.32 -11.06
CA PRO A 256 2.83 -16.46 -11.48
C PRO A 256 3.67 -15.90 -10.33
N ALA A 257 3.02 -15.44 -9.25
CA ALA A 257 3.74 -14.95 -8.07
C ALA A 257 4.39 -16.08 -7.24
N TYR A 258 3.79 -17.29 -7.26
CA TYR A 258 4.28 -18.42 -6.46
C TYR A 258 5.42 -19.18 -7.13
N TYR A 259 5.42 -19.22 -8.48
CA TYR A 259 6.41 -19.91 -9.30
C TYR A 259 7.33 -18.95 -10.06
N ASP A 260 7.41 -17.67 -9.66
CA ASP A 260 8.39 -16.74 -10.23
C ASP A 260 9.82 -17.26 -9.96
N PRO A 261 10.61 -17.53 -11.00
CA PRO A 261 11.97 -18.05 -10.85
C PRO A 261 12.94 -17.06 -10.21
N THR A 262 12.61 -15.77 -10.11
CA THR A 262 13.38 -14.77 -9.36
C THR A 262 12.73 -14.36 -8.04
N GLY A 263 11.60 -14.95 -7.70
CA GLY A 263 10.90 -14.73 -6.45
C GLY A 263 11.63 -15.27 -5.22
N LYS A 264 10.99 -15.17 -4.06
CA LYS A 264 11.55 -15.65 -2.78
C LYS A 264 11.87 -17.15 -2.74
N HIS A 265 11.29 -17.93 -3.65
CA HIS A 265 11.35 -19.40 -3.68
C HIS A 265 11.58 -19.96 -5.10
N PRO A 266 12.70 -19.68 -5.76
CA PRO A 266 12.94 -20.11 -7.14
C PRO A 266 13.10 -21.63 -7.30
N GLU A 267 13.39 -22.37 -6.23
CA GLU A 267 13.34 -23.82 -6.21
C GLU A 267 11.94 -24.37 -6.59
N ARG A 268 10.88 -23.63 -6.30
CA ARG A 268 9.51 -23.98 -6.72
C ARG A 268 9.35 -23.90 -8.23
N ALA A 269 9.89 -22.85 -8.85
CA ALA A 269 9.89 -22.68 -10.29
C ALA A 269 10.67 -23.81 -10.96
N LEU A 270 11.86 -24.14 -10.46
CA LEU A 270 12.69 -25.22 -10.95
C LEU A 270 11.97 -26.59 -10.86
N ASN A 271 11.38 -26.90 -9.72
CA ASN A 271 10.63 -28.15 -9.53
C ASN A 271 9.40 -28.20 -10.44
N ARG A 272 8.71 -27.08 -10.65
CA ARG A 272 7.56 -27.03 -11.54
C ARG A 272 7.97 -27.12 -13.02
N ARG A 273 9.08 -26.48 -13.43
CA ARG A 273 9.71 -26.67 -14.76
C ARG A 273 9.96 -28.14 -15.04
N ASN A 274 10.61 -28.82 -14.08
CA ASN A 274 10.91 -30.24 -14.23
C ASN A 274 9.64 -31.11 -14.29
N THR A 275 8.55 -30.67 -13.64
CA THR A 275 7.22 -31.30 -13.78
C THR A 275 6.70 -31.14 -15.21
N VAL A 276 6.80 -29.94 -15.83
CA VAL A 276 6.41 -29.69 -17.23
C VAL A 276 7.16 -30.63 -18.16
N LEU A 277 8.51 -30.66 -18.05
CA LEU A 277 9.35 -31.55 -18.87
C LEU A 277 8.96 -33.03 -18.69
N SER A 278 8.64 -33.45 -17.46
CA SER A 278 8.17 -34.81 -17.20
C SER A 278 6.81 -35.12 -17.84
N GLN A 279 5.90 -34.16 -17.92
CA GLN A 279 4.63 -34.33 -18.65
C GLN A 279 4.85 -34.40 -20.14
N MET A 280 5.70 -33.52 -20.71
CA MET A 280 6.04 -33.57 -22.14
C MET A 280 6.65 -34.93 -22.53
N LEU A 281 7.58 -35.45 -21.74
CA LEU A 281 8.17 -36.77 -21.93
C LEU A 281 7.10 -37.87 -21.83
N LYS A 282 6.27 -37.86 -20.81
CA LYS A 282 5.20 -38.85 -20.58
C LYS A 282 4.24 -38.95 -21.76
N TYR A 283 3.91 -37.81 -22.35
CA TYR A 283 3.00 -37.76 -23.50
C TYR A 283 3.73 -37.79 -24.86
N ARG A 284 5.06 -38.09 -24.87
CA ARG A 284 5.91 -38.28 -26.04
C ARG A 284 6.04 -37.05 -26.95
N TYR A 285 5.94 -35.86 -26.39
CA TYR A 285 6.26 -34.61 -27.09
C TYR A 285 7.76 -34.36 -27.19
N ILE A 286 8.56 -34.94 -26.27
CA ILE A 286 10.01 -34.88 -26.28
C ILE A 286 10.61 -36.24 -25.99
N THR A 287 11.89 -36.44 -26.33
CA THR A 287 12.65 -37.66 -26.03
C THR A 287 13.31 -37.59 -24.66
N ASP A 288 13.76 -38.72 -24.09
CA ASP A 288 14.50 -38.77 -22.84
C ASP A 288 15.75 -37.88 -22.89
N GLN A 289 16.49 -37.91 -23.99
CA GLN A 289 17.69 -37.08 -24.19
C GLN A 289 17.37 -35.58 -24.12
N GLN A 290 16.32 -35.15 -24.81
CA GLN A 290 15.86 -33.74 -24.76
C GLN A 290 15.42 -33.33 -23.35
N ALA A 291 14.73 -34.22 -22.63
CA ALA A 291 14.29 -33.95 -21.30
C ALA A 291 15.47 -33.76 -20.33
N GLU A 292 16.49 -34.62 -20.40
CA GLU A 292 17.69 -34.53 -19.56
C GLU A 292 18.52 -33.27 -19.88
N GLN A 293 18.70 -32.95 -21.15
CA GLN A 293 19.38 -31.74 -21.59
C GLN A 293 18.67 -30.48 -21.02
N ALA A 294 17.34 -30.40 -21.17
CA ALA A 294 16.56 -29.27 -20.67
C ALA A 294 16.53 -29.18 -19.12
N ARG A 295 16.65 -30.30 -18.40
CA ARG A 295 16.78 -30.29 -16.94
C ARG A 295 18.15 -29.79 -16.48
N ALA A 296 19.20 -30.11 -17.20
CA ALA A 296 20.57 -29.70 -16.92
C ALA A 296 20.85 -28.25 -17.30
N GLU A 297 19.97 -27.65 -18.12
CA GLU A 297 20.11 -26.29 -18.62
C GLU A 297 20.06 -25.27 -17.48
N VAL A 298 21.07 -24.37 -17.45
CA VAL A 298 21.08 -23.20 -16.58
C VAL A 298 20.27 -22.07 -17.23
N ILE A 299 19.14 -21.76 -16.65
CA ILE A 299 18.26 -20.73 -17.20
C ILE A 299 18.71 -19.35 -16.71
N ASN A 300 19.18 -18.52 -17.62
CA ASN A 300 19.51 -17.12 -17.36
C ASN A 300 18.27 -16.25 -17.47
N ILE A 301 17.79 -15.75 -16.37
CA ILE A 301 16.58 -14.93 -16.31
C ILE A 301 17.01 -13.49 -16.13
N LYS A 302 16.49 -12.60 -16.96
CA LYS A 302 16.71 -11.16 -16.82
C LYS A 302 16.19 -10.67 -15.46
N PRO A 303 16.94 -9.81 -14.76
CA PRO A 303 16.41 -9.12 -13.58
C PRO A 303 15.10 -8.39 -13.91
N ALA A 304 14.19 -8.31 -12.95
CA ALA A 304 12.91 -7.61 -13.14
C ALA A 304 13.09 -6.10 -13.41
N ASP A 305 14.27 -5.58 -13.18
CA ASP A 305 14.59 -4.16 -13.05
C ASP A 305 14.98 -3.48 -14.39
N GLU A 306 15.21 -4.23 -15.47
CA GLU A 306 15.54 -3.66 -16.79
C GLU A 306 14.29 -3.16 -17.58
N PHE A 307 13.11 -3.20 -16.99
CA PHE A 307 11.89 -2.77 -17.66
C PHE A 307 11.41 -1.40 -17.20
N THR A 308 11.59 -0.46 -18.10
CA THR A 308 10.92 0.82 -18.27
C THR A 308 11.62 2.08 -17.79
N ALA A 309 11.73 3.03 -18.71
CA ALA A 309 11.82 4.44 -18.35
C ALA A 309 10.77 4.73 -17.26
N ALA A 310 11.22 5.13 -16.08
CA ALA A 310 10.36 5.50 -15.00
C ALA A 310 9.48 6.67 -15.48
N GLY A 311 8.16 6.51 -15.41
CA GLY A 311 7.22 7.61 -15.62
C GLY A 311 7.44 8.71 -14.56
N ILE A 312 6.60 9.71 -14.61
CA ILE A 312 6.57 10.75 -13.57
C ILE A 312 6.14 10.10 -12.25
N ALA A 313 6.87 10.37 -11.15
CA ALA A 313 6.54 9.92 -9.79
C ALA A 313 6.40 8.38 -9.63
N PRO A 314 7.40 7.56 -9.94
CA PRO A 314 7.26 6.10 -9.98
C PRO A 314 6.83 5.48 -8.64
N HIS A 315 7.31 5.98 -7.49
CA HIS A 315 6.90 5.51 -6.16
C HIS A 315 5.44 5.85 -5.83
N PHE A 316 4.98 7.02 -6.26
CA PHE A 316 3.59 7.43 -6.10
C PHE A 316 2.68 6.56 -6.96
N VAL A 317 3.01 6.38 -8.24
CA VAL A 317 2.25 5.52 -9.17
C VAL A 317 2.20 4.07 -8.69
N GLU A 318 3.28 3.53 -8.14
CA GLU A 318 3.26 2.18 -7.55
C GLU A 318 2.33 2.13 -6.31
N SER A 319 2.32 3.17 -5.48
CA SER A 319 1.35 3.28 -4.38
C SER A 319 -0.10 3.34 -4.89
N ILE A 320 -0.36 4.08 -5.97
CA ILE A 320 -1.68 4.10 -6.65
C ILE A 320 -2.05 2.70 -7.14
N ARG A 321 -1.11 2.01 -7.82
CA ARG A 321 -1.35 0.65 -8.32
C ARG A 321 -1.75 -0.32 -7.19
N GLN A 322 -1.07 -0.27 -6.05
CA GLN A 322 -1.39 -1.10 -4.88
C GLN A 322 -2.79 -0.79 -4.31
N GLN A 323 -3.16 0.48 -4.23
CA GLN A 323 -4.50 0.90 -3.80
C GLN A 323 -5.57 0.42 -4.81
N LEU A 324 -5.30 0.56 -6.11
CA LEU A 324 -6.23 0.10 -7.16
C LEU A 324 -6.42 -1.41 -7.15
N MET A 325 -5.39 -2.20 -6.87
CA MET A 325 -5.51 -3.66 -6.73
C MET A 325 -6.49 -4.05 -5.60
N GLN A 326 -6.44 -3.34 -4.47
CA GLN A 326 -7.40 -3.56 -3.37
C GLN A 326 -8.82 -3.11 -3.75
N LYS A 327 -8.94 -1.96 -4.46
CA LYS A 327 -10.22 -1.43 -4.92
C LYS A 327 -10.82 -2.27 -6.06
N ALA A 328 -9.99 -2.84 -6.93
CA ALA A 328 -10.38 -3.76 -8.00
C ALA A 328 -11.14 -4.97 -7.45
N GLU A 329 -10.68 -5.53 -6.34
CA GLU A 329 -11.38 -6.62 -5.64
C GLU A 329 -12.76 -6.19 -5.12
N LYS A 330 -12.88 -4.97 -4.62
CA LYS A 330 -14.13 -4.40 -4.09
C LYS A 330 -15.15 -4.06 -5.17
N TYR A 331 -14.71 -3.45 -6.27
CA TYR A 331 -15.58 -2.89 -7.31
C TYR A 331 -15.69 -3.76 -8.55
N GLY A 332 -14.87 -4.81 -8.69
CA GLY A 332 -14.96 -5.79 -9.76
C GLY A 332 -14.39 -5.33 -11.11
N PHE A 333 -13.36 -4.48 -11.09
CA PHE A 333 -12.66 -4.04 -12.30
C PHE A 333 -11.24 -4.64 -12.41
N ASP A 334 -10.70 -4.67 -13.62
CA ASP A 334 -9.30 -5.05 -13.90
C ASP A 334 -8.51 -3.82 -14.33
N ILE A 335 -7.49 -3.44 -13.53
CA ILE A 335 -6.67 -2.25 -13.78
C ILE A 335 -5.86 -2.31 -15.08
N TYR A 336 -5.69 -3.49 -15.68
CA TYR A 336 -4.90 -3.68 -16.89
C TYR A 336 -5.75 -3.84 -18.17
N ARG A 337 -7.09 -3.99 -18.02
CA ARG A 337 -7.99 -4.37 -19.11
C ARG A 337 -9.15 -3.44 -19.37
N ASP A 338 -9.68 -2.84 -18.29
CA ASP A 338 -10.98 -2.18 -18.36
C ASP A 338 -10.88 -0.70 -18.76
N GLY A 339 -9.65 -0.19 -18.99
CA GLY A 339 -9.46 1.18 -19.44
C GLY A 339 -9.87 2.23 -18.41
N ILE A 340 -9.62 1.95 -17.14
CA ILE A 340 -9.99 2.83 -16.03
C ILE A 340 -9.20 4.12 -16.10
N GLN A 341 -9.84 5.22 -15.80
CA GLN A 341 -9.23 6.52 -15.65
C GLN A 341 -9.09 6.86 -14.16
N VAL A 342 -7.87 7.05 -13.71
CA VAL A 342 -7.55 7.31 -12.30
C VAL A 342 -7.02 8.72 -12.18
N PHE A 343 -7.79 9.60 -11.54
CA PHE A 343 -7.39 10.96 -11.27
C PHE A 343 -6.78 11.04 -9.88
N THR A 344 -5.59 11.63 -9.81
CA THR A 344 -4.83 11.71 -8.57
C THR A 344 -4.69 13.15 -8.08
N THR A 345 -4.14 13.28 -6.89
CA THR A 345 -3.88 14.58 -6.25
C THR A 345 -2.53 15.17 -6.63
N LEU A 346 -1.62 14.38 -7.20
CA LEU A 346 -0.25 14.79 -7.48
C LEU A 346 -0.21 15.84 -8.60
N ASP A 347 0.48 16.96 -8.37
CA ASP A 347 0.81 17.95 -9.38
C ASP A 347 2.15 17.61 -10.04
N SER A 348 2.14 17.42 -11.36
CA SER A 348 3.34 16.96 -12.09
C SER A 348 4.49 17.98 -12.04
N ARG A 349 4.18 19.28 -11.95
CA ARG A 349 5.17 20.36 -11.86
C ARG A 349 5.83 20.37 -10.48
N MET A 350 5.01 20.25 -9.40
CA MET A 350 5.52 20.13 -8.03
C MET A 350 6.35 18.86 -7.87
N GLN A 351 5.96 17.76 -8.51
CA GLN A 351 6.76 16.54 -8.50
C GLN A 351 8.14 16.74 -9.13
N ARG A 352 8.21 17.40 -10.29
CA ARG A 352 9.51 17.70 -10.93
C ARG A 352 10.39 18.59 -10.04
N HIS A 353 9.79 19.52 -9.31
CA HIS A 353 10.51 20.34 -8.34
C HIS A 353 11.00 19.55 -7.13
N ALA A 354 10.22 18.57 -6.67
CA ALA A 354 10.64 17.65 -5.59
C ALA A 354 11.80 16.76 -6.03
N ASP A 355 11.68 16.15 -7.21
CA ASP A 355 12.73 15.34 -7.81
C ASP A 355 14.05 16.13 -7.94
N ARG A 356 13.97 17.36 -8.47
CA ARG A 356 15.10 18.26 -8.63
C ARG A 356 15.73 18.64 -7.29
N ALA A 357 14.93 19.00 -6.29
CA ALA A 357 15.43 19.39 -4.98
C ALA A 357 16.18 18.25 -4.28
N VAL A 358 15.66 17.03 -4.40
CA VAL A 358 16.28 15.80 -3.88
C VAL A 358 17.58 15.50 -4.63
N GLU A 359 17.55 15.47 -5.96
CA GLU A 359 18.69 15.11 -6.80
C GLU A 359 19.86 16.08 -6.59
N GLU A 360 19.62 17.39 -6.63
CA GLU A 360 20.65 18.40 -6.45
C GLU A 360 21.31 18.35 -5.06
N HIS A 361 20.52 18.12 -4.01
CA HIS A 361 21.06 18.08 -2.66
C HIS A 361 21.80 16.77 -2.39
N LEU A 362 21.20 15.62 -2.71
CA LEU A 362 21.83 14.32 -2.45
C LEU A 362 23.08 14.08 -3.29
N ALA A 363 23.15 14.62 -4.52
CA ALA A 363 24.36 14.54 -5.33
C ALA A 363 25.60 15.21 -4.67
N ILE A 364 25.37 16.30 -3.93
CA ILE A 364 26.41 16.96 -3.15
C ILE A 364 26.69 16.15 -1.87
N TYR A 365 25.63 15.77 -1.17
CA TYR A 365 25.70 15.12 0.13
C TYR A 365 26.36 13.74 0.07
N GLN A 366 26.07 12.96 -0.98
CA GLN A 366 26.72 11.66 -1.22
C GLN A 366 28.24 11.81 -1.41
N LYS A 367 28.66 12.81 -2.18
CA LYS A 367 30.11 13.07 -2.40
C LYS A 367 30.83 13.43 -1.10
N GLU A 368 30.21 14.20 -0.22
CA GLU A 368 30.80 14.54 1.07
C GLU A 368 30.84 13.31 1.99
N PHE A 369 29.76 12.54 2.03
CA PHE A 369 29.71 11.29 2.80
C PHE A 369 30.77 10.28 2.33
N ASP A 370 30.94 10.11 1.01
CA ASP A 370 31.93 9.18 0.45
C ASP A 370 33.37 9.54 0.79
N LYS A 371 33.66 10.82 1.13
CA LYS A 371 34.99 11.24 1.62
C LYS A 371 35.19 10.90 3.10
N GLU A 372 34.13 10.91 3.89
CA GLU A 372 34.16 10.67 5.33
C GLU A 372 34.06 9.19 5.70
N TRP A 373 33.32 8.41 4.89
CA TRP A 373 33.06 7.01 5.18
C TRP A 373 34.16 6.11 4.66
N ASP A 374 34.88 5.46 5.57
CA ASP A 374 35.93 4.52 5.25
C ASP A 374 35.62 3.12 5.80
N TRP A 375 35.47 2.17 4.89
CA TRP A 375 35.20 0.77 5.21
C TRP A 375 36.37 0.07 5.91
N THR A 376 37.61 0.57 5.78
CA THR A 376 38.77 -0.03 6.46
C THR A 376 38.74 0.26 7.96
N THR A 377 38.29 1.45 8.34
CA THR A 377 38.09 1.86 9.73
C THR A 377 36.77 1.40 10.30
N SER A 378 35.81 0.96 9.43
CA SER A 378 34.47 0.49 9.79
C SER A 378 34.28 -1.00 9.49
N ALA A 379 35.34 -1.82 9.71
CA ALA A 379 35.34 -3.25 9.39
C ALA A 379 34.25 -4.05 10.13
N ASP A 380 33.91 -3.68 11.36
CA ASP A 380 32.83 -4.27 12.13
C ASP A 380 31.44 -3.96 11.51
N VAL A 381 31.24 -2.76 10.97
CA VAL A 381 30.04 -2.39 10.22
C VAL A 381 29.97 -3.18 8.91
N LEU A 382 31.09 -3.31 8.19
CA LEU A 382 31.16 -4.14 6.98
C LEU A 382 30.76 -5.57 7.26
N GLY A 383 31.26 -6.15 8.37
CA GLY A 383 30.87 -7.49 8.79
C GLY A 383 29.38 -7.63 9.00
N ARG A 384 28.73 -6.68 9.69
CA ARG A 384 27.26 -6.68 9.90
C ARG A 384 26.48 -6.52 8.59
N VAL A 385 26.88 -5.56 7.75
CA VAL A 385 26.26 -5.32 6.44
C VAL A 385 26.33 -6.57 5.56
N THR A 386 27.51 -7.16 5.45
CA THR A 386 27.75 -8.37 4.66
C THR A 386 26.97 -9.55 5.20
N ASP A 387 26.99 -9.79 6.52
CA ASP A 387 26.25 -10.85 7.18
C ASP A 387 24.74 -10.73 6.92
N GLN A 388 24.18 -9.54 7.11
CA GLN A 388 22.77 -9.26 6.85
C GLN A 388 22.43 -9.48 5.38
N ALA A 389 23.24 -8.95 4.45
CA ALA A 389 23.04 -9.09 3.02
C ALA A 389 23.10 -10.55 2.57
N ILE A 390 24.07 -11.35 3.09
CA ILE A 390 24.15 -12.79 2.81
C ILE A 390 22.90 -13.50 3.31
N LYS A 391 22.51 -13.30 4.59
CA LYS A 391 21.35 -13.98 5.21
C LYS A 391 20.03 -13.62 4.54
N THR A 392 19.93 -12.43 3.95
CA THR A 392 18.76 -12.00 3.19
C THR A 392 18.82 -12.37 1.72
N SER A 393 19.99 -12.78 1.20
CA SER A 393 20.17 -13.14 -0.21
C SER A 393 19.29 -14.33 -0.62
N PRO A 394 18.80 -14.36 -1.86
CA PRO A 394 18.03 -15.48 -2.37
C PRO A 394 18.78 -16.81 -2.30
N GLN A 395 20.09 -16.81 -2.54
CA GLN A 395 20.93 -18.01 -2.51
C GLN A 395 20.98 -18.64 -1.09
N TYR A 396 21.20 -17.83 -0.06
CA TYR A 396 21.23 -18.28 1.33
C TYR A 396 19.85 -18.79 1.81
N ARG A 397 18.78 -18.08 1.45
CA ARG A 397 17.40 -18.50 1.80
C ARG A 397 16.96 -19.77 1.07
N ARG A 398 17.53 -20.07 -0.09
CA ARG A 398 17.27 -21.31 -0.86
C ARG A 398 17.99 -22.52 -0.29
N ALA A 399 19.11 -22.34 0.40
CA ALA A 399 19.86 -23.45 0.98
C ALA A 399 19.06 -24.13 2.09
N THR A 400 18.68 -25.38 1.86
CA THR A 400 17.83 -26.17 2.76
C THR A 400 18.58 -26.79 3.93
N SER A 401 19.90 -27.03 3.77
CA SER A 401 20.77 -27.63 4.79
C SER A 401 21.70 -26.58 5.42
N ALA A 402 22.15 -26.84 6.63
CA ALA A 402 23.15 -26.02 7.31
C ALA A 402 24.45 -25.93 6.49
N ALA A 403 24.98 -27.08 6.01
CA ALA A 403 26.16 -27.10 5.16
C ALA A 403 26.00 -26.31 3.85
N GLY A 404 24.80 -26.34 3.25
CA GLY A 404 24.48 -25.51 2.06
C GLY A 404 24.49 -24.01 2.37
N ARG A 405 23.96 -23.61 3.52
CA ARG A 405 24.01 -22.21 3.97
C ARG A 405 25.43 -21.73 4.25
N ASP A 406 26.25 -22.58 4.91
CA ASP A 406 27.64 -22.27 5.17
C ASP A 406 28.46 -22.14 3.88
N SER A 407 28.21 -23.01 2.89
CA SER A 407 28.82 -22.91 1.56
C SER A 407 28.46 -21.62 0.84
N VAL A 408 27.18 -21.23 0.84
CA VAL A 408 26.71 -19.95 0.25
C VAL A 408 27.34 -18.78 1.00
N TYR A 409 27.37 -18.83 2.33
CA TYR A 409 27.96 -17.79 3.15
C TYR A 409 29.44 -17.57 2.80
N THR A 410 30.23 -18.65 2.77
CA THR A 410 31.64 -18.62 2.42
C THR A 410 31.87 -18.10 0.99
N SER A 411 31.06 -18.57 0.03
CA SER A 411 31.18 -18.16 -1.36
C SER A 411 30.86 -16.66 -1.56
N LEU A 412 29.78 -16.13 -0.95
CA LEU A 412 29.41 -14.72 -1.10
C LEU A 412 30.35 -13.80 -0.33
N SER A 413 30.79 -14.19 0.88
CA SER A 413 31.74 -13.40 1.67
C SER A 413 33.12 -13.30 1.01
N ALA A 414 33.53 -14.31 0.24
CA ALA A 414 34.77 -14.30 -0.53
C ALA A 414 34.66 -13.60 -1.90
N ASN A 415 33.45 -13.30 -2.35
CA ASN A 415 33.24 -12.62 -3.63
C ASN A 415 33.39 -11.10 -3.48
N HIS A 416 34.58 -10.57 -3.79
CA HIS A 416 34.89 -9.15 -3.65
C HIS A 416 33.94 -8.25 -4.44
N ALA A 417 33.59 -8.59 -5.68
CA ALA A 417 32.68 -7.78 -6.49
C ALA A 417 31.28 -7.70 -5.87
N TRP A 418 30.80 -8.81 -5.31
CA TRP A 418 29.51 -8.83 -4.61
C TRP A 418 29.56 -8.01 -3.31
N VAL A 419 30.64 -8.16 -2.52
CA VAL A 419 30.86 -7.38 -1.28
C VAL A 419 30.95 -5.89 -1.59
N ASP A 420 31.65 -5.48 -2.66
CA ASP A 420 31.75 -4.08 -3.08
C ASP A 420 30.40 -3.53 -3.54
N SER A 421 29.58 -4.32 -4.23
CA SER A 421 28.20 -3.93 -4.54
C SER A 421 27.36 -3.71 -3.25
N MET A 422 27.54 -4.55 -2.23
CA MET A 422 26.85 -4.37 -0.95
C MET A 422 27.35 -3.16 -0.18
N LYS A 423 28.64 -2.85 -0.21
CA LYS A 423 29.20 -1.60 0.32
C LYS A 423 28.55 -0.40 -0.32
N HIS A 424 28.51 -0.37 -1.66
CA HIS A 424 27.91 0.74 -2.41
C HIS A 424 26.44 0.92 -2.05
N THR A 425 25.67 -0.17 -2.03
CA THR A 425 24.24 -0.11 -1.64
C THR A 425 24.06 0.39 -0.21
N ALA A 426 24.88 -0.09 0.73
CA ALA A 426 24.76 0.28 2.14
C ALA A 426 25.18 1.73 2.42
N GLN A 427 26.10 2.31 1.64
CA GLN A 427 26.53 3.70 1.82
C GLN A 427 25.75 4.71 0.97
N SER A 428 24.83 4.24 0.12
CA SER A 428 23.94 5.13 -0.62
C SER A 428 23.00 5.85 0.33
N ILE A 429 23.00 7.18 0.27
CA ILE A 429 22.07 8.01 1.04
C ILE A 429 20.69 7.89 0.41
N GLU A 430 19.70 7.56 1.23
CA GLU A 430 18.30 7.48 0.84
C GLU A 430 17.49 8.63 1.41
N THR A 431 16.33 8.86 0.81
CA THR A 431 15.38 9.90 1.25
C THR A 431 13.93 9.47 1.10
N GLY A 432 13.09 10.00 1.99
CA GLY A 432 11.64 9.99 1.86
C GLY A 432 11.11 11.42 1.92
N PHE A 433 10.70 11.95 0.77
CA PHE A 433 10.12 13.29 0.66
C PHE A 433 8.64 13.21 0.27
N VAL A 434 7.78 13.95 0.99
CA VAL A 434 6.37 14.10 0.64
C VAL A 434 5.88 15.51 0.95
N ALA A 435 5.11 16.07 0.02
CA ALA A 435 4.42 17.35 0.17
C ALA A 435 2.90 17.14 0.07
N LEU A 436 2.18 17.78 0.99
CA LEU A 436 0.72 17.75 1.09
C LEU A 436 0.15 19.16 0.97
N ASP A 437 -1.01 19.30 0.36
CA ASP A 437 -1.85 20.46 0.56
C ASP A 437 -2.33 20.46 2.02
N ALA A 438 -2.00 21.50 2.76
CA ALA A 438 -2.24 21.55 4.19
C ALA A 438 -3.75 21.57 4.55
N LYS A 439 -4.60 22.11 3.68
CA LYS A 439 -6.03 22.30 3.91
C LYS A 439 -6.85 21.08 3.51
N THR A 440 -6.44 20.39 2.45
CA THR A 440 -7.19 19.27 1.86
C THR A 440 -6.61 17.89 2.16
N GLY A 441 -5.33 17.81 2.54
CA GLY A 441 -4.61 16.55 2.73
C GLY A 441 -4.19 15.87 1.41
N ALA A 442 -4.37 16.53 0.27
CA ALA A 442 -3.97 16.02 -1.03
C ALA A 442 -2.44 15.85 -1.11
N ILE A 443 -1.96 14.69 -1.56
CA ILE A 443 -0.54 14.46 -1.81
C ILE A 443 -0.15 15.16 -3.10
N LEU A 444 0.66 16.23 -3.01
CA LEU A 444 1.07 17.08 -4.13
C LEU A 444 2.33 16.55 -4.83
N ALA A 445 3.27 15.99 -4.06
CA ALA A 445 4.49 15.40 -4.58
C ALA A 445 5.02 14.30 -3.65
N MET A 446 5.71 13.28 -4.22
CA MET A 446 6.26 12.16 -3.45
C MET A 446 7.54 11.64 -4.10
N VAL A 447 8.67 11.65 -3.36
CA VAL A 447 9.92 11.00 -3.75
C VAL A 447 10.26 9.94 -2.70
N GLY A 448 10.18 8.68 -3.10
CA GLY A 448 10.31 7.54 -2.16
C GLY A 448 11.72 6.97 -2.04
N GLY A 449 12.74 7.55 -2.67
CA GLY A 449 14.13 7.11 -2.60
C GLY A 449 15.03 7.95 -3.48
N ALA A 450 16.35 7.88 -3.28
CA ALA A 450 17.33 8.65 -4.06
C ALA A 450 17.40 8.21 -5.54
N ASN A 451 17.22 6.92 -5.80
CA ASN A 451 17.31 6.31 -7.13
C ASN A 451 15.96 6.13 -7.82
N PHE A 452 15.03 7.07 -7.63
CA PHE A 452 13.66 6.98 -8.13
C PHE A 452 13.54 6.80 -9.66
N LYS A 453 14.52 7.26 -10.44
CA LYS A 453 14.55 7.11 -11.90
C LYS A 453 14.85 5.68 -12.36
N SER A 454 15.56 4.91 -11.54
CA SER A 454 16.07 3.57 -11.90
C SER A 454 15.28 2.44 -11.28
N PHE A 455 14.48 2.69 -10.22
CA PHE A 455 13.93 1.65 -9.36
C PHE A 455 12.45 1.83 -9.05
N LYS A 456 11.59 1.62 -10.07
CA LYS A 456 10.12 1.79 -9.95
C LYS A 456 9.49 0.96 -8.82
N TYR A 457 10.06 -0.20 -8.49
CA TYR A 457 9.56 -1.12 -7.47
C TYR A 457 10.43 -1.17 -6.21
N GLY A 458 11.28 -0.16 -6.02
CA GLY A 458 12.10 -0.02 -4.82
C GLY A 458 11.30 0.27 -3.55
N LEU A 459 11.99 0.28 -2.42
CA LEU A 459 11.39 0.64 -1.14
C LEU A 459 10.92 2.10 -1.18
N ASN A 460 9.63 2.32 -0.91
CA ASN A 460 9.10 3.67 -0.80
C ASN A 460 9.32 4.19 0.63
N HIS A 461 10.34 5.01 0.82
CA HIS A 461 10.69 5.56 2.13
C HIS A 461 9.64 6.55 2.68
N VAL A 462 8.67 6.99 1.88
CA VAL A 462 7.59 7.85 2.36
C VAL A 462 6.54 7.05 3.16
N THR A 463 6.22 5.83 2.71
CA THR A 463 5.07 5.07 3.23
C THR A 463 5.46 3.74 3.89
N GLN A 464 6.58 3.13 3.48
CA GLN A 464 6.93 1.76 3.86
C GLN A 464 7.98 1.67 4.97
N ILE A 465 8.69 2.76 5.26
CA ILE A 465 9.63 2.78 6.40
C ILE A 465 8.95 3.31 7.67
N ARG A 466 9.54 2.90 8.78
CA ARG A 466 9.30 3.46 10.10
C ARG A 466 10.66 3.77 10.71
N ARG A 467 10.90 5.05 11.02
CA ARG A 467 12.18 5.54 11.55
C ARG A 467 11.95 6.43 12.76
N GLN A 468 12.90 6.46 13.67
CA GLN A 468 12.86 7.37 14.82
C GLN A 468 12.92 8.82 14.34
N VAL A 469 12.00 9.63 14.83
CA VAL A 469 11.88 11.03 14.39
C VAL A 469 12.75 11.99 15.20
N GLY A 470 13.32 11.54 16.29
CA GLY A 470 14.12 12.40 17.15
C GLY A 470 13.36 13.66 17.59
N SER A 471 14.05 14.77 17.65
CA SER A 471 13.49 16.06 18.09
C SER A 471 12.32 16.59 17.25
N ALA A 472 12.00 16.01 16.09
CA ALA A 472 10.81 16.38 15.33
C ALA A 472 9.50 15.96 16.04
N PHE A 473 9.58 15.16 17.11
CA PHE A 473 8.44 14.81 17.95
C PHE A 473 8.11 15.90 19.02
N LYS A 474 9.03 16.80 19.35
CA LYS A 474 8.81 17.83 20.40
C LYS A 474 7.58 18.71 20.21
N PRO A 475 7.19 19.09 18.98
CA PRO A 475 5.94 19.84 18.78
C PRO A 475 4.70 19.17 19.35
N PHE A 476 4.60 17.84 19.33
CA PHE A 476 3.45 17.12 19.93
C PHE A 476 3.40 17.33 21.45
N VAL A 477 4.55 17.29 22.12
CA VAL A 477 4.66 17.52 23.56
C VAL A 477 4.25 18.95 23.91
N TYR A 478 4.77 19.93 23.17
CA TYR A 478 4.47 21.34 23.45
C TYR A 478 3.06 21.75 23.03
N THR A 479 2.46 21.09 22.03
CA THR A 479 1.04 21.28 21.70
C THR A 479 0.15 20.90 22.88
N VAL A 480 0.40 19.75 23.51
CA VAL A 480 -0.33 19.33 24.71
C VAL A 480 -0.10 20.33 25.86
N ALA A 481 1.12 20.83 26.02
CA ALA A 481 1.40 21.84 27.03
C ALA A 481 0.60 23.14 26.80
N MET A 482 0.55 23.64 25.55
CA MET A 482 -0.25 24.82 25.17
C MET A 482 -1.73 24.61 25.43
N ASP A 483 -2.27 23.47 25.06
CA ASP A 483 -3.69 23.13 25.24
C ASP A 483 -4.06 22.90 26.71
N ASN A 484 -3.09 22.48 27.53
CA ASN A 484 -3.20 22.39 28.98
C ASN A 484 -3.08 23.78 29.69
N GLY A 485 -2.99 24.90 28.94
CA GLY A 485 -2.99 26.27 29.48
C GLY A 485 -1.62 26.81 29.87
N TYR A 486 -0.52 26.23 29.36
CA TYR A 486 0.81 26.80 29.58
C TYR A 486 1.16 27.78 28.46
N ALA A 487 1.80 28.89 28.78
CA ALA A 487 2.24 29.88 27.79
C ALA A 487 3.59 29.49 27.14
N PRO A 488 3.92 29.98 25.93
CA PRO A 488 5.25 29.81 25.35
C PRO A 488 6.39 30.37 26.23
N SER A 489 6.10 31.39 27.05
CA SER A 489 7.02 31.99 28.01
C SER A 489 7.17 31.21 29.32
N TYR A 490 6.43 30.10 29.50
CA TYR A 490 6.56 29.25 30.70
C TYR A 490 7.95 28.62 30.75
N GLU A 491 8.56 28.69 31.96
CA GLU A 491 9.94 28.28 32.18
C GLU A 491 10.04 26.89 32.82
N LEU A 492 10.85 26.04 32.24
CA LEU A 492 11.25 24.75 32.80
C LEU A 492 12.77 24.71 33.05
N LEU A 493 13.19 23.88 34.00
CA LEU A 493 14.61 23.72 34.31
C LEU A 493 15.36 23.02 33.20
N ASN A 494 16.47 23.60 32.76
CA ASN A 494 17.44 22.97 31.84
C ASN A 494 18.55 22.26 32.63
N GLN A 495 18.19 21.26 33.42
CA GLN A 495 19.13 20.53 34.29
C GLN A 495 18.97 19.02 34.07
N PRO A 496 20.04 18.21 34.26
CA PRO A 496 19.98 16.77 34.20
C PRO A 496 18.81 16.18 35.00
N VAL A 497 18.17 15.19 34.47
CA VAL A 497 17.08 14.43 35.10
C VAL A 497 17.32 12.95 34.86
N THR A 498 17.09 12.13 35.88
CA THR A 498 17.16 10.68 35.75
C THR A 498 15.75 10.11 35.87
N VAL A 499 15.35 9.35 34.86
CA VAL A 499 14.06 8.68 34.80
C VAL A 499 14.27 7.19 35.03
N MET A 500 13.47 6.58 35.90
CA MET A 500 13.44 5.13 36.09
C MET A 500 12.53 4.49 35.06
N MET A 501 13.10 3.71 34.15
CA MET A 501 12.34 3.00 33.15
C MET A 501 11.63 1.78 33.75
N ALA A 502 10.56 1.31 33.12
CA ALA A 502 9.77 0.15 33.56
C ALA A 502 10.59 -1.15 33.74
N ASN A 503 11.72 -1.27 33.04
CA ASN A 503 12.66 -2.41 33.17
C ASN A 503 13.70 -2.22 34.32
N GLY A 504 13.53 -1.21 35.17
CA GLY A 504 14.43 -0.89 36.29
C GLY A 504 15.74 -0.21 35.88
N LYS A 505 15.98 0.05 34.58
CA LYS A 505 17.16 0.83 34.13
C LYS A 505 16.95 2.31 34.33
N ARG A 506 18.03 3.00 34.69
CA ARG A 506 18.09 4.46 34.77
C ARG A 506 18.36 5.03 33.38
N TRP A 507 17.56 6.00 32.97
CA TRP A 507 17.77 6.76 31.77
C TRP A 507 18.05 8.22 32.13
N THR A 508 19.20 8.73 31.73
CA THR A 508 19.64 10.11 32.02
C THR A 508 19.92 10.78 30.67
N PRO A 509 18.94 11.49 30.10
CA PRO A 509 19.12 12.23 28.84
C PRO A 509 20.08 13.42 29.06
N SER A 510 20.71 13.85 27.94
CA SER A 510 21.54 15.06 27.87
C SER A 510 21.10 15.93 26.69
N ASN A 511 21.48 17.21 26.72
CA ASN A 511 21.37 18.06 25.54
C ASN A 511 22.44 17.69 24.51
N SER A 512 22.14 17.91 23.22
CA SER A 512 23.05 17.55 22.11
C SER A 512 24.39 18.30 22.13
N ASP A 513 24.37 19.51 22.70
CA ASP A 513 25.56 20.34 22.90
C ASP A 513 26.28 20.11 24.26
N GLY A 514 25.74 19.21 25.08
CA GLY A 514 26.25 18.93 26.43
C GLY A 514 26.01 20.05 27.44
N GLN A 515 25.44 21.18 27.05
CA GLN A 515 25.21 22.32 27.94
C GLN A 515 23.95 22.15 28.76
N PHE A 516 24.01 22.57 30.03
CA PHE A 516 22.85 22.58 30.91
C PHE A 516 23.00 23.69 31.94
N GLY A 517 21.91 24.06 32.59
CA GLY A 517 21.87 25.08 33.65
C GLY A 517 20.73 26.08 33.46
N GLY A 518 20.33 26.72 34.55
CA GLY A 518 19.25 27.71 34.52
C GLY A 518 17.87 27.17 34.19
N LYS A 519 17.05 28.06 33.65
CA LYS A 519 15.71 27.80 33.14
C LYS A 519 15.66 28.19 31.66
N SER A 520 14.77 27.57 30.92
CA SER A 520 14.46 27.94 29.53
C SER A 520 12.96 28.00 29.32
N THR A 521 12.51 28.98 28.55
CA THR A 521 11.11 29.05 28.15
C THR A 521 10.80 27.94 27.14
N ILE A 522 9.52 27.56 27.00
CA ILE A 522 9.09 26.59 26.00
C ILE A 522 9.47 27.07 24.56
N ARG A 523 9.31 28.36 24.27
CA ARG A 523 9.70 28.98 23.01
C ARG A 523 11.19 28.77 22.69
N GLU A 524 12.07 29.10 23.61
CA GLU A 524 13.52 28.91 23.41
C GLU A 524 13.88 27.44 23.37
N ALA A 525 13.20 26.60 24.14
CA ALA A 525 13.44 25.17 24.18
C ALA A 525 13.10 24.48 22.85
N ILE A 526 12.01 24.85 22.16
CA ILE A 526 11.67 24.31 20.84
C ILE A 526 12.58 24.89 19.76
N LYS A 527 12.91 26.19 19.81
CA LYS A 527 13.78 26.89 18.88
C LYS A 527 15.17 26.26 18.81
N HIS A 528 15.80 26.01 19.95
CA HIS A 528 17.12 25.41 20.09
C HIS A 528 17.10 23.90 20.32
N SER A 529 15.91 23.30 20.30
CA SER A 529 15.72 21.86 20.43
C SER A 529 16.28 21.27 21.74
N ILE A 530 16.15 21.97 22.90
CA ILE A 530 16.70 21.59 24.20
C ILE A 530 16.03 20.28 24.68
N ASN A 531 16.83 19.24 24.90
CA ASN A 531 16.32 17.90 25.27
C ASN A 531 15.80 17.85 26.70
N LEU A 532 16.56 18.39 27.66
CA LEU A 532 16.24 18.32 29.09
C LEU A 532 14.92 19.04 29.41
N VAL A 533 14.64 20.13 28.69
CA VAL A 533 13.37 20.88 28.85
C VAL A 533 12.20 20.07 28.25
N ALA A 534 12.38 19.42 27.12
CA ALA A 534 11.34 18.58 26.51
C ALA A 534 10.98 17.37 27.40
N VAL A 535 11.99 16.74 28.00
CA VAL A 535 11.76 15.63 28.96
C VAL A 535 11.03 16.13 30.21
N ARG A 536 11.36 17.30 30.73
CA ARG A 536 10.61 17.90 31.86
C ARG A 536 9.18 18.27 31.44
N ALA A 537 8.99 18.77 30.25
CA ALA A 537 7.64 19.09 29.75
C ALA A 537 6.73 17.85 29.73
N ILE A 538 7.20 16.73 29.20
CA ILE A 538 6.40 15.50 29.16
C ILE A 538 6.15 14.91 30.57
N MET A 539 7.07 15.13 31.51
CA MET A 539 6.92 14.68 32.90
C MET A 539 5.97 15.56 33.73
N GLN A 540 5.91 16.87 33.47
CA GLN A 540 5.29 17.85 34.38
C GLN A 540 4.04 18.51 33.84
N ILE A 541 3.99 18.80 32.52
CA ILE A 541 2.95 19.65 31.92
C ILE A 541 2.26 19.05 30.72
N ALA A 542 2.78 17.95 30.16
CA ALA A 542 2.24 17.27 28.97
C ALA A 542 2.32 15.75 29.15
N PRO A 543 1.46 15.11 29.94
CA PRO A 543 1.53 13.69 30.25
C PRO A 543 1.61 12.79 29.00
N VAL A 544 2.47 11.76 29.03
CA VAL A 544 2.79 10.87 27.90
C VAL A 544 1.53 10.35 27.20
N ASN A 545 0.53 9.92 27.96
CA ASN A 545 -0.71 9.38 27.39
C ASN A 545 -1.50 10.43 26.60
N GLN A 546 -1.54 11.67 27.05
CA GLN A 546 -2.14 12.77 26.31
C GLN A 546 -1.36 13.07 25.02
N VAL A 547 -0.03 13.08 25.11
CA VAL A 547 0.83 13.28 23.93
C VAL A 547 0.59 12.19 22.88
N ILE A 548 0.46 10.93 23.30
CA ILE A 548 0.13 9.81 22.38
C ILE A 548 -1.27 10.01 21.77
N GLU A 549 -2.24 10.44 22.55
CA GLU A 549 -3.60 10.69 22.06
C GLU A 549 -3.61 11.83 21.02
N TYR A 550 -2.94 12.94 21.31
CA TYR A 550 -2.82 14.05 20.36
C TYR A 550 -2.10 13.62 19.08
N ALA A 551 -0.98 12.91 19.19
CA ALA A 551 -0.29 12.37 18.03
C ALA A 551 -1.19 11.48 17.16
N LYS A 552 -2.01 10.61 17.77
CA LYS A 552 -3.00 9.79 17.06
C LYS A 552 -4.10 10.64 16.41
N ARG A 553 -4.60 11.65 17.12
CA ARG A 553 -5.58 12.60 16.56
C ARG A 553 -4.98 13.41 15.41
N MET A 554 -3.69 13.70 15.43
CA MET A 554 -2.94 14.34 14.34
C MET A 554 -2.57 13.38 13.21
N GLY A 555 -2.93 12.09 13.28
CA GLY A 555 -2.78 11.13 12.17
C GLY A 555 -1.61 10.15 12.30
N ILE A 556 -0.89 10.14 13.42
CA ILE A 556 0.13 9.11 13.67
C ILE A 556 -0.58 7.77 13.97
N THR A 557 -0.40 6.80 13.12
CA THR A 557 -0.96 5.44 13.25
C THR A 557 0.06 4.44 13.78
N SER A 558 1.34 4.76 13.64
CA SER A 558 2.45 3.96 14.13
C SER A 558 2.40 3.81 15.65
N PRO A 559 2.78 2.65 16.21
CA PRO A 559 2.83 2.44 17.65
C PRO A 559 3.83 3.40 18.32
N LEU A 560 3.38 4.12 19.34
CA LEU A 560 4.24 5.05 20.08
C LEU A 560 4.54 4.46 21.48
N PRO A 561 5.80 4.53 21.93
CA PRO A 561 6.20 4.02 23.24
C PRO A 561 5.62 4.89 24.38
N PRO A 562 4.97 4.30 25.40
CA PRO A 562 4.35 5.05 26.50
C PRO A 562 5.34 5.42 27.60
N TYR A 563 6.47 6.01 27.20
CA TYR A 563 7.56 6.39 28.11
C TYR A 563 8.02 7.83 27.85
N GLU A 564 8.66 8.46 28.82
CA GLU A 564 9.16 9.84 28.77
C GLU A 564 10.17 10.06 27.64
N SER A 565 10.88 9.03 27.18
CA SER A 565 11.78 9.10 26.02
C SER A 565 11.04 9.48 24.71
N LEU A 566 9.71 9.37 24.70
CA LEU A 566 8.89 9.85 23.58
C LEU A 566 9.07 11.35 23.34
N ALA A 567 9.37 12.15 24.39
CA ALA A 567 9.70 13.57 24.25
C ALA A 567 10.90 13.83 23.33
N LEU A 568 11.79 12.86 23.19
CA LEU A 568 12.96 12.93 22.32
C LEU A 568 12.77 12.12 21.03
N GLY A 569 11.54 11.69 20.74
CA GLY A 569 11.17 11.00 19.50
C GLY A 569 11.67 9.56 19.39
N ALA A 570 11.61 8.81 20.51
CA ALA A 570 11.93 7.38 20.50
C ALA A 570 10.92 6.53 19.71
N GLY A 571 9.78 7.08 19.28
CA GLY A 571 8.81 6.44 18.41
C GLY A 571 9.27 6.40 16.96
N GLU A 572 8.96 5.29 16.27
CA GLU A 572 9.24 5.15 14.83
C GLU A 572 7.96 5.42 14.03
N VAL A 573 8.04 6.36 13.08
CA VAL A 573 6.92 6.75 12.22
C VAL A 573 7.38 6.95 10.77
N SER A 574 6.42 7.08 9.84
CA SER A 574 6.72 7.34 8.43
C SER A 574 6.75 8.84 8.09
N PRO A 575 7.45 9.24 7.02
CA PRO A 575 7.39 10.61 6.51
C PRO A 575 5.97 11.09 6.19
N LEU A 576 5.11 10.24 5.65
CA LEU A 576 3.72 10.59 5.36
C LEU A 576 2.92 10.92 6.63
N GLU A 577 3.09 10.14 7.70
CA GLU A 577 2.46 10.42 9.00
C GLU A 577 2.93 11.76 9.56
N MET A 578 4.22 12.08 9.45
CA MET A 578 4.76 13.34 9.94
C MET A 578 4.27 14.55 9.13
N ALA A 579 4.20 14.44 7.80
CA ALA A 579 3.64 15.49 6.95
C ALA A 579 2.15 15.74 7.28
N GLY A 580 1.36 14.67 7.42
CA GLY A 580 -0.05 14.77 7.81
C GLY A 580 -0.26 15.33 9.22
N ALA A 581 0.63 15.01 10.16
CA ALA A 581 0.54 15.57 11.50
C ALA A 581 0.89 17.07 11.55
N PHE A 582 1.90 17.50 10.79
CA PHE A 582 2.29 18.92 10.76
C PHE A 582 1.34 19.79 9.94
N SER A 583 0.59 19.22 8.97
CA SER A 583 -0.46 19.95 8.25
C SER A 583 -1.53 20.50 9.20
N VAL A 584 -1.76 19.86 10.35
CA VAL A 584 -2.73 20.30 11.36
C VAL A 584 -2.42 21.72 11.86
N PHE A 585 -1.14 22.06 12.02
CA PHE A 585 -0.74 23.41 12.43
C PHE A 585 -1.05 24.47 11.37
N ALA A 586 -0.77 24.15 10.09
CA ALA A 586 -1.08 25.05 8.97
C ALA A 586 -2.58 25.15 8.72
N ASN A 587 -3.35 24.11 9.08
CA ASN A 587 -4.79 24.02 8.87
C ASN A 587 -5.60 24.33 10.13
N HIS A 588 -5.16 25.32 10.94
CA HIS A 588 -5.91 25.84 12.08
C HIS A 588 -6.37 24.78 13.10
N GLY A 589 -5.56 23.72 13.31
CA GLY A 589 -5.87 22.65 14.25
C GLY A 589 -6.73 21.52 13.69
N VAL A 590 -7.01 21.50 12.40
CA VAL A 590 -7.84 20.50 11.72
C VAL A 590 -6.96 19.50 10.97
N TYR A 591 -7.05 18.23 11.33
CA TYR A 591 -6.45 17.13 10.58
C TYR A 591 -7.31 16.72 9.40
N VAL A 592 -6.70 16.55 8.25
CA VAL A 592 -7.28 15.90 7.09
C VAL A 592 -6.38 14.74 6.69
N ALA A 593 -6.97 13.56 6.54
CA ALA A 593 -6.20 12.36 6.22
C ALA A 593 -5.55 12.49 4.83
N PRO A 594 -4.23 12.25 4.70
CA PRO A 594 -3.57 12.26 3.40
C PRO A 594 -4.21 11.28 2.43
N TYR A 595 -4.42 11.71 1.19
CA TYR A 595 -4.98 10.87 0.13
C TYR A 595 -4.30 11.17 -1.21
N SER A 596 -4.39 10.20 -2.12
CA SER A 596 -3.67 10.23 -3.40
C SER A 596 -4.59 10.10 -4.62
N ILE A 597 -5.78 9.51 -4.48
CA ILE A 597 -6.76 9.33 -5.56
C ILE A 597 -7.92 10.28 -5.29
N THR A 598 -8.27 11.12 -6.26
CA THR A 598 -9.46 11.98 -6.19
C THR A 598 -10.70 11.26 -6.67
N ARG A 599 -10.61 10.58 -7.81
CA ARG A 599 -11.71 9.78 -8.36
C ARG A 599 -11.19 8.69 -9.29
N ILE A 600 -12.02 7.67 -9.46
CA ILE A 600 -11.83 6.56 -10.40
C ILE A 600 -13.04 6.52 -11.31
N GLU A 601 -12.81 6.54 -12.62
CA GLU A 601 -13.84 6.43 -13.64
C GLU A 601 -13.64 5.17 -14.48
N ASP A 602 -14.73 4.63 -15.02
CA ASP A 602 -14.65 3.59 -16.04
C ASP A 602 -14.29 4.20 -17.43
N LYS A 603 -14.15 3.35 -18.42
CA LYS A 603 -13.83 3.75 -19.80
C LYS A 603 -14.89 4.68 -20.45
N ASP A 604 -16.11 4.68 -19.95
CA ASP A 604 -17.25 5.44 -20.46
C ASP A 604 -17.43 6.76 -19.68
N GLY A 605 -16.57 7.05 -18.67
CA GLY A 605 -16.58 8.25 -17.84
C GLY A 605 -17.53 8.18 -16.64
N ASN A 606 -18.06 6.97 -16.31
CA ASN A 606 -18.87 6.83 -15.11
C ASN A 606 -17.98 6.73 -13.88
N ILE A 607 -18.36 7.46 -12.83
CA ILE A 607 -17.61 7.46 -11.56
C ILE A 607 -17.82 6.15 -10.84
N ILE A 608 -16.72 5.41 -10.61
CA ILE A 608 -16.68 4.18 -9.80
C ILE A 608 -16.52 4.55 -8.32
N GLU A 609 -15.63 5.51 -8.03
CA GLU A 609 -15.37 5.99 -6.68
C GLU A 609 -14.90 7.44 -6.72
N GLU A 610 -15.35 8.23 -5.76
CA GLU A 610 -14.85 9.58 -5.48
C GLU A 610 -14.38 9.64 -4.03
N SER A 611 -13.22 10.26 -3.80
CA SER A 611 -12.58 10.31 -2.50
C SER A 611 -13.22 11.36 -1.60
N SER A 612 -13.47 10.97 -0.34
CA SER A 612 -13.88 11.86 0.73
C SER A 612 -12.94 11.65 1.93
N PRO A 613 -11.85 12.43 2.06
CA PRO A 613 -10.87 12.24 3.10
C PRO A 613 -11.46 12.52 4.50
N LEU A 614 -11.07 11.70 5.47
CA LEU A 614 -11.45 11.88 6.86
C LEU A 614 -10.93 13.22 7.38
N ARG A 615 -11.82 14.02 7.97
CA ARG A 615 -11.52 15.33 8.56
C ARG A 615 -11.93 15.34 10.03
N ARG A 616 -11.08 15.91 10.90
CA ARG A 616 -11.38 16.07 12.33
C ARG A 616 -10.62 17.25 12.94
N GLU A 617 -11.25 17.95 13.84
CA GLU A 617 -10.60 18.94 14.70
C GLU A 617 -9.75 18.23 15.78
N VAL A 618 -8.53 18.68 15.98
CA VAL A 618 -7.58 18.12 16.94
C VAL A 618 -7.40 19.04 18.16
N PHE A 619 -7.13 20.32 17.90
CA PHE A 619 -6.98 21.39 18.87
C PHE A 619 -7.44 22.71 18.27
N SER A 620 -7.52 23.77 19.10
CA SER A 620 -8.02 25.08 18.68
C SER A 620 -7.08 25.77 17.69
N ASP A 621 -7.63 26.71 16.92
CA ASP A 621 -6.87 27.58 16.01
C ASP A 621 -5.86 28.45 16.77
N GLN A 622 -6.18 28.85 18.05
CA GLN A 622 -5.28 29.55 18.93
C GLN A 622 -4.03 28.71 19.25
N THR A 623 -4.22 27.44 19.62
CA THR A 623 -3.12 26.51 19.88
C THR A 623 -2.29 26.31 18.61
N ALA A 624 -2.93 26.13 17.46
CA ALA A 624 -2.27 26.00 16.16
C ALA A 624 -1.37 27.22 15.85
N PHE A 625 -1.89 28.44 16.00
CA PHE A 625 -1.15 29.66 15.74
C PHE A 625 0.02 29.88 16.71
N ILE A 626 -0.19 29.66 18.02
CA ILE A 626 0.87 29.79 19.02
C ILE A 626 2.00 28.80 18.73
N MET A 627 1.67 27.55 18.42
CA MET A 627 2.65 26.55 18.01
C MET A 627 3.38 26.95 16.72
N THR A 628 2.65 27.45 15.71
CA THR A 628 3.23 27.94 14.46
C THR A 628 4.22 29.08 14.74
N SER A 629 3.87 30.05 15.57
CA SER A 629 4.77 31.16 15.92
C SER A 629 6.08 30.69 16.61
N MET A 630 6.02 29.61 17.38
CA MET A 630 7.22 29.01 17.98
C MET A 630 8.04 28.24 16.93
N LEU A 631 7.37 27.55 15.99
CA LEU A 631 8.02 26.78 14.92
C LEU A 631 8.61 27.68 13.83
N GLU A 632 8.07 28.88 13.61
CA GLU A 632 8.71 29.92 12.81
C GLU A 632 10.08 30.32 13.42
N GLY A 633 10.16 30.38 14.75
CA GLY A 633 11.43 30.66 15.46
C GLY A 633 12.51 29.61 15.18
N VAL A 634 12.13 28.33 14.97
CA VAL A 634 13.07 27.27 14.60
C VAL A 634 13.68 27.52 13.22
N VAL A 635 12.89 28.00 12.26
CA VAL A 635 13.32 28.31 10.90
C VAL A 635 14.04 29.66 10.84
N ASN A 636 13.63 30.67 11.61
CA ASN A 636 14.14 32.05 11.55
C ASN A 636 15.39 32.30 12.42
N GLY A 637 16.04 31.30 12.95
CA GLY A 637 17.26 31.45 13.75
C GLY A 637 17.45 30.33 14.77
N GLY A 638 16.75 29.24 14.62
CA GLY A 638 16.92 28.01 15.38
C GLY A 638 17.60 26.89 14.56
N THR A 639 17.33 25.66 14.95
CA THR A 639 17.97 24.48 14.35
C THR A 639 17.60 24.23 12.89
N GLY A 640 16.54 24.86 12.38
CA GLY A 640 16.07 24.76 10.98
C GLY A 640 16.48 25.93 10.09
N SER A 641 17.43 26.79 10.53
CA SER A 641 17.78 28.02 9.82
C SER A 641 18.30 27.83 8.40
N HIS A 642 18.86 26.67 8.05
CA HIS A 642 19.28 26.37 6.68
C HIS A 642 18.14 26.33 5.64
N VAL A 643 16.87 26.30 6.06
CA VAL A 643 15.76 26.59 5.16
C VAL A 643 15.88 27.99 4.54
N ARG A 644 16.37 28.97 5.33
CA ARG A 644 16.53 30.37 4.89
C ARG A 644 17.65 30.59 3.88
N ASP A 645 18.54 29.60 3.66
CA ASP A 645 19.52 29.66 2.58
C ASP A 645 18.82 29.60 1.20
N PHE A 646 17.57 29.11 1.14
CA PHE A 646 16.81 28.91 -0.09
C PHE A 646 15.46 29.63 -0.12
N PHE A 647 14.69 29.61 0.97
CA PHE A 647 13.31 30.05 1.01
C PHE A 647 13.07 31.14 2.07
N GLN A 648 12.55 32.31 1.62
CA GLN A 648 12.42 33.50 2.45
C GLN A 648 10.96 33.82 2.89
N LEU A 649 9.96 33.12 2.31
CA LEU A 649 8.54 33.36 2.61
C LEU A 649 8.14 32.72 3.96
N PRO A 650 6.93 33.00 4.49
CA PRO A 650 6.48 32.43 5.77
C PRO A 650 6.60 30.91 5.80
N ALA A 651 7.33 30.43 6.80
CA ALA A 651 7.60 29.00 7.00
C ALA A 651 7.82 28.67 8.47
N ALA A 652 7.25 27.55 8.90
CA ALA A 652 7.41 26.99 10.22
C ALA A 652 7.84 25.52 10.11
N GLY A 653 8.59 25.00 11.08
CA GLY A 653 9.05 23.62 10.99
C GLY A 653 9.90 23.18 12.16
N LYS A 654 10.30 21.91 12.14
CA LYS A 654 11.13 21.30 13.17
C LYS A 654 12.11 20.30 12.58
N THR A 655 13.36 20.39 13.02
CA THR A 655 14.39 19.40 12.75
C THR A 655 14.28 18.20 13.66
N GLY A 656 14.59 17.02 13.14
CA GLY A 656 14.81 15.80 13.89
C GLY A 656 16.21 15.25 13.60
N THR A 657 16.83 14.71 14.62
CA THR A 657 18.12 14.01 14.51
C THR A 657 18.10 12.90 15.55
N THR A 658 18.43 11.70 15.15
CA THR A 658 18.57 10.57 16.08
C THR A 658 20.00 10.46 16.62
N THR A 659 20.15 9.65 17.66
CA THR A 659 21.46 9.32 18.21
C THR A 659 22.34 8.73 17.08
N GLU A 660 23.62 9.05 17.07
CA GLU A 660 24.59 8.61 16.06
C GLU A 660 24.29 9.10 14.63
N PHE A 661 23.42 10.11 14.44
CA PHE A 661 23.08 10.67 13.13
C PHE A 661 22.58 9.63 12.07
N ALA A 662 21.87 8.61 12.54
CA ALA A 662 21.32 7.57 11.65
C ALA A 662 20.09 8.02 10.87
N ASP A 663 19.30 8.95 11.42
CA ASP A 663 18.09 9.50 10.79
C ASP A 663 18.09 11.02 10.94
N ALA A 664 18.02 11.71 9.81
CA ALA A 664 17.92 13.16 9.72
C ALA A 664 16.53 13.55 9.19
N TRP A 665 15.84 14.43 9.92
CA TRP A 665 14.48 14.86 9.60
C TRP A 665 14.36 16.36 9.50
N PHE A 666 13.53 16.82 8.58
CA PHE A 666 12.93 18.14 8.62
C PHE A 666 11.45 18.02 8.25
N VAL A 667 10.58 18.49 9.12
CA VAL A 667 9.15 18.57 8.86
C VAL A 667 8.75 20.03 9.02
N GLY A 668 8.20 20.60 7.94
CA GLY A 668 7.86 22.02 7.93
C GLY A 668 6.66 22.28 7.03
N TYR A 669 6.14 23.49 7.16
CA TYR A 669 4.98 23.93 6.40
C TYR A 669 5.02 25.44 6.14
N THR A 670 4.36 25.81 5.05
CA THR A 670 3.86 27.15 4.74
C THR A 670 2.35 27.18 5.06
N PRO A 671 1.65 28.28 4.88
CA PRO A 671 0.18 28.28 5.01
C PRO A 671 -0.55 27.33 4.05
N GLN A 672 0.07 26.96 2.92
CA GLN A 672 -0.55 26.11 1.90
C GLN A 672 -0.01 24.70 1.85
N ILE A 673 1.29 24.50 2.07
CA ILE A 673 1.98 23.21 1.86
C ILE A 673 2.62 22.73 3.14
N ALA A 674 2.34 21.50 3.55
CA ALA A 674 3.07 20.78 4.59
C ALA A 674 3.95 19.71 3.96
N ALA A 675 5.24 19.66 4.30
CA ALA A 675 6.14 18.66 3.75
C ALA A 675 7.09 18.07 4.79
N SER A 676 7.37 16.78 4.63
CA SER A 676 8.31 16.01 5.46
C SER A 676 9.44 15.47 4.61
N VAL A 677 10.64 15.59 5.13
CA VAL A 677 11.87 15.06 4.55
C VAL A 677 12.57 14.19 5.58
N TRP A 678 12.85 12.97 5.21
CA TRP A 678 13.77 12.07 5.89
C TRP A 678 14.99 11.82 5.01
N VAL A 679 16.18 11.81 5.61
CA VAL A 679 17.44 11.44 4.96
C VAL A 679 18.19 10.48 5.88
N GLY A 680 18.71 9.39 5.32
CA GLY A 680 19.42 8.38 6.07
C GLY A 680 19.92 7.23 5.19
N PHE A 681 20.06 6.06 5.78
CA PHE A 681 20.55 4.86 5.09
C PHE A 681 19.59 3.70 5.36
N ASP A 682 19.47 2.78 4.41
CA ASP A 682 18.68 1.57 4.60
C ASP A 682 19.21 0.72 5.75
N ASN A 683 20.52 0.63 5.86
CA ASN A 683 21.18 -0.05 6.96
C ASN A 683 21.54 0.94 8.08
N LYS A 684 20.89 0.83 9.23
CA LYS A 684 21.12 1.71 10.41
C LYS A 684 22.55 1.68 10.96
N SER A 685 23.37 0.69 10.58
CA SER A 685 24.77 0.61 10.99
C SER A 685 25.68 1.55 10.18
N VAL A 686 25.22 2.02 9.03
CA VAL A 686 25.85 3.08 8.23
C VAL A 686 25.14 4.38 8.60
N HIS A 687 25.91 5.38 9.00
CA HIS A 687 25.37 6.67 9.48
C HIS A 687 26.42 7.77 9.29
N PHE A 688 25.98 9.00 9.32
CA PHE A 688 26.90 10.14 9.30
C PHE A 688 27.75 10.16 10.56
N LYS A 689 29.05 10.51 10.42
CA LYS A 689 29.99 10.58 11.53
C LYS A 689 30.08 11.99 12.14
N THR A 690 29.62 12.99 11.40
CA THR A 690 29.75 14.40 11.74
C THR A 690 28.39 15.08 11.90
N TRP A 691 28.41 16.36 12.23
CA TRP A 691 27.23 17.22 12.31
C TRP A 691 26.43 17.30 11.01
N ASP A 692 26.98 16.83 9.87
CA ASP A 692 26.30 16.78 8.59
C ASP A 692 25.10 15.84 8.60
N GLY A 693 25.08 14.86 9.52
CA GLY A 693 23.89 14.03 9.78
C GLY A 693 22.77 14.70 10.55
N GLN A 694 22.87 16.01 10.87
CA GLN A 694 21.77 16.74 11.47
C GLN A 694 20.66 17.03 10.48
N GLY A 695 19.39 16.93 10.94
CA GLY A 695 18.22 17.22 10.11
C GLY A 695 18.20 18.64 9.53
N GLY A 696 18.80 19.61 10.24
CA GLY A 696 18.97 20.97 9.73
C GLY A 696 19.89 21.06 8.52
N ARG A 697 20.88 20.16 8.39
CA ARG A 697 21.86 20.15 7.28
C ARG A 697 21.48 19.13 6.20
N ALA A 698 21.08 17.93 6.57
CA ALA A 698 20.77 16.86 5.63
C ALA A 698 19.38 16.98 4.99
N ALA A 699 18.36 17.36 5.77
CA ALA A 699 16.97 17.32 5.32
C ALA A 699 16.36 18.72 5.03
N ALA A 700 16.65 19.73 5.86
CA ALA A 700 16.07 21.05 5.71
C ALA A 700 16.39 21.75 4.36
N PRO A 701 17.59 21.61 3.76
CA PRO A 701 17.86 22.18 2.44
C PRO A 701 17.03 21.59 1.31
N ILE A 702 16.65 20.30 1.37
CA ILE A 702 15.77 19.68 0.38
C ILE A 702 14.39 20.36 0.44
N TRP A 703 13.85 20.52 1.65
CA TRP A 703 12.59 21.20 1.89
C TRP A 703 12.64 22.66 1.38
N GLY A 704 13.72 23.38 1.74
CA GLY A 704 13.90 24.79 1.35
C GLY A 704 13.99 24.98 -0.17
N ARG A 705 14.75 24.11 -0.88
CA ARG A 705 14.86 24.11 -2.36
C ARG A 705 13.50 23.83 -3.00
N PHE A 706 12.80 22.80 -2.53
CA PHE A 706 11.47 22.45 -3.04
C PHE A 706 10.51 23.64 -2.92
N MET A 707 10.39 24.24 -1.73
CA MET A 707 9.50 25.40 -1.54
C MET A 707 9.90 26.58 -2.43
N LYS A 708 11.22 26.86 -2.54
CA LYS A 708 11.70 27.88 -3.45
C LYS A 708 11.23 27.62 -4.88
N TYR A 709 11.44 26.42 -5.40
CA TYR A 709 11.10 26.09 -6.79
C TYR A 709 9.59 26.18 -7.03
N VAL A 710 8.78 25.70 -6.09
CA VAL A 710 7.30 25.75 -6.20
C VAL A 710 6.79 27.19 -6.17
N TYR A 711 7.28 28.03 -5.26
CA TYR A 711 6.79 29.42 -5.14
C TYR A 711 7.39 30.36 -6.19
N ASP A 712 8.52 30.03 -6.77
CA ASP A 712 9.13 30.78 -7.88
C ASP A 712 8.52 30.37 -9.26
N ASP A 713 7.78 29.27 -9.35
CA ASP A 713 7.22 28.77 -10.61
C ASP A 713 5.92 29.52 -10.97
N PRO A 714 5.95 30.36 -12.03
CA PRO A 714 4.77 31.11 -12.44
C PRO A 714 3.64 30.23 -12.99
N THR A 715 3.91 28.96 -13.36
CA THR A 715 2.88 28.03 -13.86
C THR A 715 2.08 27.42 -12.72
N ILE A 716 2.66 27.32 -11.52
CA ILE A 716 1.97 26.91 -10.30
C ILE A 716 1.25 28.09 -9.67
N ALA A 717 1.84 29.29 -9.75
CA ALA A 717 1.30 30.56 -9.29
C ALA A 717 0.82 30.52 -7.83
N MET A 718 1.65 29.98 -6.92
CA MET A 718 1.33 29.90 -5.48
C MET A 718 1.11 31.30 -4.91
N PRO A 719 -0.04 31.57 -4.25
CA PRO A 719 -0.28 32.87 -3.66
C PRO A 719 0.60 33.08 -2.43
N LEU A 720 1.03 34.35 -2.21
CA LEU A 720 1.69 34.72 -0.97
C LEU A 720 0.66 34.81 0.15
N GLU A 721 0.71 33.88 1.07
CA GLU A 721 -0.12 33.85 2.29
C GLU A 721 0.75 33.95 3.54
N TYR A 722 0.16 34.46 4.61
CA TYR A 722 0.77 34.53 5.94
C TYR A 722 -0.02 33.67 6.91
N PHE A 723 0.63 33.26 7.99
CA PHE A 723 -0.08 32.59 9.09
C PHE A 723 -1.01 33.58 9.80
N GLU A 724 -2.31 33.37 9.66
CA GLU A 724 -3.31 34.27 10.22
C GLU A 724 -3.42 34.13 11.75
N LYS A 725 -3.35 35.26 12.44
CA LYS A 725 -3.51 35.31 13.90
C LYS A 725 -4.99 35.26 14.27
N PRO A 726 -5.46 34.25 15.01
CA PRO A 726 -6.85 34.16 15.47
C PRO A 726 -7.27 35.30 16.39
N ALA A 727 -8.57 35.59 16.45
CA ALA A 727 -9.12 36.73 17.18
C ALA A 727 -8.83 36.73 18.67
N LYS A 728 -8.71 35.57 19.31
CA LYS A 728 -8.45 35.43 20.78
C LYS A 728 -6.98 35.14 21.10
N VAL A 729 -6.08 35.52 20.22
CA VAL A 729 -4.63 35.48 20.48
C VAL A 729 -4.12 36.90 20.57
N TYR A 730 -3.48 37.19 21.68
CA TYR A 730 -2.92 38.52 22.02
C TYR A 730 -1.41 38.50 21.81
N ALA A 731 -0.90 39.49 21.09
CA ALA A 731 0.52 39.75 20.95
C ALA A 731 0.91 40.80 21.98
N ASP A 732 1.51 40.39 23.08
CA ASP A 732 1.87 41.28 24.17
C ASP A 732 3.39 41.37 24.32
N THR A 733 3.86 42.54 24.75
CA THR A 733 5.25 42.72 25.09
C THR A 733 5.49 42.22 26.52
N ILE A 734 6.43 41.32 26.71
CA ILE A 734 6.79 40.77 28.02
C ILE A 734 8.21 41.20 28.42
N CYS A 735 8.42 41.29 29.73
CA CYS A 735 9.73 41.45 30.34
C CYS A 735 10.52 40.14 30.23
N MET A 736 11.73 40.20 29.69
CA MET A 736 12.57 38.99 29.51
C MET A 736 13.03 38.38 30.84
N GLU A 737 13.09 39.14 31.89
CA GLU A 737 13.50 38.66 33.22
C GLU A 737 12.34 37.98 33.97
N THR A 738 11.16 38.62 34.03
CA THR A 738 10.03 38.12 34.82
C THR A 738 9.02 37.27 34.04
N LYS A 739 9.07 37.29 32.72
CA LYS A 739 8.10 36.68 31.77
C LYS A 739 6.66 37.21 31.95
N LYS A 740 6.50 38.34 32.66
CA LYS A 740 5.23 39.06 32.83
C LYS A 740 5.11 40.20 31.85
N LEU A 741 3.92 40.79 31.69
CA LEU A 741 3.69 41.93 30.80
C LEU A 741 4.68 43.06 31.16
N ALA A 742 5.37 43.57 30.13
CA ALA A 742 6.42 44.56 30.34
C ALA A 742 5.86 45.91 30.72
N THR A 743 6.53 46.56 31.68
CA THR A 743 6.36 47.97 31.97
C THR A 743 7.29 48.81 31.09
N PRO A 744 7.12 50.14 30.99
CA PRO A 744 8.09 50.99 30.27
C PRO A 744 9.52 50.86 30.80
N PHE A 745 9.70 50.41 32.04
CA PHE A 745 10.98 50.34 32.77
C PHE A 745 11.69 48.99 32.68
N CYS A 746 11.09 48.00 32.00
CA CYS A 746 11.76 46.74 31.76
C CYS A 746 12.96 46.92 30.81
N PRO A 747 14.18 46.41 31.17
CA PRO A 747 15.38 46.62 30.34
C PRO A 747 15.28 45.85 29.02
N ASP A 748 14.91 44.59 29.09
CA ASP A 748 14.79 43.71 27.93
C ASP A 748 13.35 43.24 27.75
N LYS A 749 12.89 43.33 26.52
CA LYS A 749 11.49 43.05 26.16
C LYS A 749 11.42 42.21 24.91
N MET A 750 10.42 41.35 24.85
CA MET A 750 10.08 40.61 23.61
C MET A 750 8.57 40.54 23.41
N ILE A 751 8.13 40.33 22.19
CA ILE A 751 6.73 40.05 21.91
C ILE A 751 6.48 38.56 22.12
N GLU A 752 5.39 38.24 22.84
CA GLU A 752 4.94 36.86 23.05
C GLU A 752 3.43 36.77 22.82
N TYR A 753 2.98 35.55 22.45
CA TYR A 753 1.58 35.32 22.15
C TYR A 753 0.88 34.56 23.27
N PHE A 754 -0.31 35.02 23.60
CA PHE A 754 -1.11 34.50 24.72
C PHE A 754 -2.56 34.33 24.32
N THR A 755 -3.26 33.40 24.96
CA THR A 755 -4.71 33.32 24.99
C THR A 755 -5.24 34.06 26.24
N ASP A 756 -6.57 34.23 26.35
CA ASP A 756 -7.20 34.77 27.56
C ASP A 756 -6.77 34.02 28.86
N GLN A 757 -6.55 32.70 28.75
CA GLN A 757 -6.20 31.85 29.89
C GLN A 757 -4.74 31.93 30.27
N THR A 758 -3.85 32.23 29.33
CA THR A 758 -2.40 32.17 29.54
C THR A 758 -1.74 33.54 29.69
N ARG A 759 -2.50 34.63 29.54
CA ARG A 759 -2.00 36.00 29.62
C ARG A 759 -1.51 36.33 31.01
N PRO A 760 -0.22 36.67 31.20
CA PRO A 760 0.32 36.92 32.54
C PRO A 760 -0.06 38.33 33.09
N GLY A 761 0.09 38.53 34.38
CA GLY A 761 0.00 39.86 35.01
C GLY A 761 1.17 40.76 34.64
N ASN A 762 1.12 42.02 35.08
CA ASN A 762 2.17 43.02 34.86
C ASN A 762 3.48 42.67 35.59
N CYS A 763 4.61 43.11 35.05
CA CYS A 763 5.90 43.01 35.68
C CYS A 763 5.96 43.88 36.95
N GLU A 764 6.17 43.26 38.11
CA GLU A 764 6.23 43.89 39.40
C GLU A 764 7.67 44.28 39.80
N LYS A 765 8.67 43.74 39.11
CA LYS A 765 10.08 43.95 39.39
C LYS A 765 10.59 45.33 38.89
N HIS A 766 10.15 45.70 37.68
CA HIS A 766 10.59 46.92 37.02
C HIS A 766 9.48 47.96 37.05
N THR A 767 9.34 48.64 38.23
CA THR A 767 8.40 49.74 38.45
C THR A 767 9.16 51.03 38.67
N THR A 768 8.58 52.21 38.44
CA THR A 768 9.22 53.54 38.60
C THR A 768 9.91 53.75 39.96
N SER A 769 9.31 53.27 41.03
CA SER A 769 9.84 53.39 42.39
C SER A 769 11.12 52.58 42.62
N LYS A 770 11.23 51.38 42.02
CA LYS A 770 12.39 50.51 42.23
C LYS A 770 13.61 50.88 41.39
N TRP A 771 13.41 51.50 40.20
CA TRP A 771 14.52 51.95 39.37
C TRP A 771 15.24 53.17 39.95
N ARG A 772 14.49 54.13 40.58
CA ARG A 772 15.09 55.29 41.25
C ARG A 772 15.90 54.94 42.50
N GLU A 773 15.55 53.89 43.19
CA GLU A 773 16.29 53.37 44.33
C GLU A 773 17.63 52.73 43.93
N GLY A 774 17.73 52.09 42.76
CA GLY A 774 18.96 51.49 42.22
C GLY A 774 19.97 52.53 41.69
N GLU A 775 19.51 53.63 41.10
CA GLU A 775 20.38 54.72 40.61
C GLU A 775 20.92 55.62 41.69
N GLN A 776 20.24 55.74 42.82
CA GLN A 776 20.75 56.54 43.97
C GLN A 776 21.88 55.86 44.75
N GLY A 777 22.10 54.55 44.49
CA GLY A 777 23.20 53.80 45.10
C GLY A 777 24.54 53.85 44.34
N ALA A 778 24.59 54.43 43.18
CA ALA A 778 25.78 54.40 42.27
C ALA A 778 26.42 55.81 42.10
N GLY A 779 26.10 56.78 42.90
CA GLY A 779 26.59 58.11 42.71
C GLY A 779 27.27 58.70 43.95
N THR A 780 28.50 58.39 44.17
CA THR A 780 29.53 59.35 44.67
C THR A 780 30.91 58.67 44.66
N ILE A 781 31.56 58.71 43.55
CA ILE A 781 33.03 58.67 43.54
C ILE A 781 33.44 60.15 43.56
N SER A 782 33.81 60.69 44.72
CA SER A 782 34.56 61.91 44.84
C SER A 782 36.01 61.64 44.59
N PHE A 783 36.62 62.49 43.78
CA PHE A 783 38.00 62.58 43.36
C PHE A 783 39.09 62.18 44.36
#